data_1d23e038f26c366721432a053f2a2ca2
#
_entry.id   1d23e038f26c366721432a053f2a2ca2
#
_cell.length_a   1.000
_cell.length_b   1.000
_cell.length_c   1.000
_cell.angle_alpha   90.00
_cell.angle_beta   90.00
_cell.angle_gamma   90.00
#
_symmetry.space_group_name_H-M   'P 1'
#
loop_
_entity.id
_entity.type
_entity.pdbx_description
1 polymer ?
#
loop_
_entity_poly.entity_id
_entity_poly.type
_entity_poly.pdbx_seq_one_letter_code
_entity_poly.pdbx_strand_id
1 'polypeptide(L)'
;MLFIFAAHYGEVENIIQALKMGKRKTSFPFLQYCTSEFSESEGRILMTICGEGRNNAAAAVSATLAKEGAKRGDILLSLGSAAILKAPHTAGGSCLGSWFLIHALQEWATGRQFYPDMLYAFSFPEARLITGDKLLSWKDAEILGRGLPYLPDRGELKASPANASKKRTKGSSIKFSKEIPYPEEIFLYDMESTAVFQSGYSFLSTEDMFFLRCGTDFGLNFTGDTAEESAKEQSKKQINKVKEEFRKLLKREEEQVLSFIRILDEISLKKEKERRKEEAFLSEVQLLSQELRLSFVLEKKLEKLLRYGKSIHFSWDKYFQKKRQEGYLPVRDKRGGQKILQELEDDLLHFSSATEEGLPCLLKTKKEVEDRGGEERKIPYAISKEEDPLPFHPHFSHIYVEREIWGHADVETILKKFPKAKIILIRHYKDLFNRKKQSRFMQERSKKLILATKEGQRIYPGAPVCQSFSETQFCYSSLIMNCPFHCEYCYLQGMYPSANLVLFLNIEDYFQDCRKWIREKGSLYLCISYDTDLLALEEIFPYVEKFSRFLEGEEKLRIEVRTKAGGEALFRKIKRAQLSAEARKRLIFAFTVSPEEIVQRAEHSSASLESRLRAAKLLIEEGYSIRLCFDPMIYHEKWKELYNVFLDTVFREIPMAKLYDCSVGSFRISETYLKPMLKAFPQSPYTVFPYENTGGYYHYPEKIKEEMEGFLLHKLEENMAREKIFRWSEDVEVNHEQEQ
;
A
#
# COMPACT_ATOMS: atom_id res chain seq x y z
N MET A 1 -18.38 12.77 -7.01
CA MET A 1 -19.81 12.36 -7.01
C MET A 1 -19.96 11.04 -6.24
N LEU A 2 -21.08 10.86 -5.53
CA LEU A 2 -21.42 9.58 -4.90
C LEU A 2 -22.52 8.87 -5.72
N PHE A 3 -22.17 7.70 -6.27
CA PHE A 3 -23.10 6.85 -7.01
C PHE A 3 -23.61 5.74 -6.10
N ILE A 4 -24.92 5.64 -5.92
CA ILE A 4 -25.57 4.58 -5.15
C ILE A 4 -26.33 3.67 -6.11
N PHE A 5 -26.12 2.36 -6.00
CA PHE A 5 -26.78 1.34 -6.80
C PHE A 5 -27.55 0.38 -5.89
N ALA A 6 -28.83 0.17 -6.20
CA ALA A 6 -29.69 -0.78 -5.50
C ALA A 6 -30.50 -1.62 -6.51
N ALA A 7 -30.83 -2.86 -6.18
CA ALA A 7 -31.61 -3.73 -7.05
C ALA A 7 -33.07 -3.26 -7.12
N HIS A 8 -33.66 -2.91 -5.99
CA HIS A 8 -35.08 -2.56 -5.88
C HIS A 8 -35.32 -1.21 -5.23
N TYR A 9 -36.36 -0.52 -5.69
CA TYR A 9 -36.83 0.73 -5.07
C TYR A 9 -37.20 0.52 -3.59
N GLY A 10 -37.85 -0.59 -3.26
CA GLY A 10 -38.27 -0.90 -1.88
C GLY A 10 -37.10 -1.07 -0.88
N GLU A 11 -35.88 -1.34 -1.35
CA GLU A 11 -34.70 -1.44 -0.49
C GLU A 11 -34.19 -0.06 -0.04
N VAL A 12 -34.48 0.99 -0.81
CA VAL A 12 -33.91 2.33 -0.65
C VAL A 12 -34.95 3.45 -0.58
N GLU A 13 -36.27 3.11 -0.59
CA GLU A 13 -37.36 4.07 -0.55
C GLU A 13 -37.20 5.08 0.60
N ASN A 14 -36.89 4.56 1.81
CA ASN A 14 -36.71 5.39 2.99
C ASN A 14 -35.52 6.35 2.84
N ILE A 15 -34.41 5.85 2.27
CA ILE A 15 -33.19 6.64 2.05
C ILE A 15 -33.45 7.76 1.03
N ILE A 16 -34.19 7.45 -0.05
CA ILE A 16 -34.63 8.43 -1.04
C ILE A 16 -35.45 9.55 -0.37
N GLN A 17 -36.38 9.17 0.51
CA GLN A 17 -37.22 10.12 1.24
C GLN A 17 -36.40 10.95 2.24
N ALA A 18 -35.55 10.30 3.04
CA ALA A 18 -34.72 10.96 4.05
C ALA A 18 -33.70 11.94 3.43
N LEU A 19 -33.13 11.60 2.30
CA LEU A 19 -32.20 12.46 1.55
C LEU A 19 -32.94 13.46 0.61
N LYS A 20 -34.28 13.45 0.61
CA LYS A 20 -35.13 14.32 -0.23
C LYS A 20 -34.75 14.26 -1.73
N MET A 21 -34.47 13.05 -2.23
CA MET A 21 -34.05 12.87 -3.62
C MET A 21 -35.22 12.96 -4.59
N GLY A 22 -35.07 13.77 -5.63
CA GLY A 22 -36.02 13.91 -6.72
C GLY A 22 -35.79 12.84 -7.81
N LYS A 23 -36.88 12.41 -8.47
CA LYS A 23 -36.81 11.51 -9.62
C LYS A 23 -36.18 12.23 -10.80
N ARG A 24 -35.11 11.66 -11.36
CA ARG A 24 -34.40 12.19 -12.53
C ARG A 24 -34.96 11.60 -13.82
N LYS A 25 -35.22 12.44 -14.82
CA LYS A 25 -35.52 11.97 -16.18
C LYS A 25 -34.24 11.41 -16.82
N THR A 26 -34.29 10.18 -17.31
CA THR A 26 -33.18 9.50 -17.97
C THR A 26 -33.63 8.83 -19.23
N SER A 27 -32.73 8.71 -20.20
CA SER A 27 -32.93 7.90 -21.43
C SER A 27 -32.71 6.39 -21.20
N PHE A 28 -32.23 6.01 -20.02
CA PHE A 28 -32.03 4.61 -19.66
C PHE A 28 -33.31 3.96 -19.14
N PRO A 29 -33.43 2.64 -19.25
CA PRO A 29 -34.55 1.89 -18.67
C PRO A 29 -34.51 1.82 -17.12
N PHE A 30 -33.50 2.40 -16.48
CA PHE A 30 -33.30 2.38 -15.05
C PHE A 30 -33.91 3.62 -14.38
N LEU A 31 -34.54 3.43 -13.20
CA LEU A 31 -34.99 4.57 -12.42
C LEU A 31 -33.82 5.25 -11.73
N GLN A 32 -33.77 6.57 -11.83
CA GLN A 32 -32.74 7.38 -11.20
C GLN A 32 -33.35 8.45 -10.29
N TYR A 33 -32.67 8.69 -9.17
CA TYR A 33 -32.99 9.72 -8.18
C TYR A 33 -31.73 10.50 -7.86
N CYS A 34 -31.84 11.80 -7.65
CA CYS A 34 -30.71 12.65 -7.29
C CYS A 34 -31.12 13.65 -6.20
N THR A 35 -30.16 14.04 -5.38
CA THR A 35 -30.35 15.18 -4.47
C THR A 35 -30.54 16.43 -5.31
N SER A 36 -31.36 17.39 -4.83
CA SER A 36 -31.80 18.56 -5.58
C SER A 36 -30.69 19.41 -6.16
N GLU A 37 -31.02 20.11 -7.24
CA GLU A 37 -30.15 20.84 -8.14
C GLU A 37 -29.08 21.74 -7.47
N PHE A 38 -27.85 21.37 -7.69
CA PHE A 38 -26.67 22.15 -8.04
C PHE A 38 -26.45 23.52 -7.38
N SER A 39 -26.07 23.54 -6.10
CA SER A 39 -25.13 24.54 -5.65
C SER A 39 -23.72 23.92 -5.66
N GLU A 40 -22.68 24.67 -6.03
CA GLU A 40 -21.29 24.20 -6.12
C GLU A 40 -20.71 23.72 -4.78
N SER A 41 -21.46 23.86 -3.69
CA SER A 41 -21.08 23.54 -2.31
C SER A 41 -21.70 22.28 -1.74
N GLU A 42 -22.73 21.67 -2.39
CA GLU A 42 -23.38 20.46 -1.90
C GLU A 42 -23.06 19.24 -2.77
N GLY A 43 -22.73 18.12 -2.12
CA GLY A 43 -22.36 16.87 -2.76
C GLY A 43 -23.45 16.35 -3.70
N ARG A 44 -23.03 15.72 -4.81
CA ARG A 44 -23.93 15.14 -5.81
C ARG A 44 -24.11 13.66 -5.52
N ILE A 45 -25.27 13.28 -4.98
CA ILE A 45 -25.65 11.87 -4.81
C ILE A 45 -26.59 11.48 -5.95
N LEU A 46 -26.20 10.45 -6.71
CA LEU A 46 -27.01 9.85 -7.76
C LEU A 46 -27.30 8.41 -7.41
N MET A 47 -28.58 8.09 -7.23
CA MET A 47 -29.06 6.73 -6.98
C MET A 47 -29.67 6.13 -8.24
N THR A 48 -29.28 4.91 -8.59
CA THR A 48 -29.78 4.14 -9.73
C THR A 48 -30.37 2.83 -9.23
N ILE A 49 -31.62 2.55 -9.59
CA ILE A 49 -32.31 1.28 -9.35
C ILE A 49 -32.05 0.37 -10.53
N CYS A 50 -31.23 -0.66 -10.31
CA CYS A 50 -30.67 -1.51 -11.36
C CYS A 50 -31.67 -2.55 -11.91
N GLY A 51 -32.63 -3.02 -11.12
CA GLY A 51 -33.34 -4.27 -11.31
C GLY A 51 -32.54 -5.47 -10.77
N GLU A 52 -33.22 -6.59 -10.62
CA GLU A 52 -32.61 -7.83 -10.09
C GLU A 52 -31.61 -8.46 -11.04
N GLY A 53 -30.59 -9.08 -10.47
CA GLY A 53 -29.66 -9.96 -11.13
C GLY A 53 -28.46 -9.27 -11.75
N ARG A 54 -27.41 -10.07 -11.99
CA ARG A 54 -26.08 -9.62 -12.41
C ARG A 54 -26.08 -8.82 -13.71
N ASN A 55 -26.87 -9.23 -14.69
CA ASN A 55 -26.90 -8.57 -16.01
C ASN A 55 -27.46 -7.15 -15.89
N ASN A 56 -28.56 -6.98 -15.17
CA ASN A 56 -29.18 -5.68 -14.96
C ASN A 56 -28.23 -4.76 -14.14
N ALA A 57 -27.63 -5.29 -13.09
CA ALA A 57 -26.66 -4.55 -12.28
C ALA A 57 -25.45 -4.11 -13.11
N ALA A 58 -24.85 -4.99 -13.91
CA ALA A 58 -23.73 -4.67 -14.78
C ALA A 58 -24.06 -3.56 -15.80
N ALA A 59 -25.23 -3.69 -16.46
CA ALA A 59 -25.69 -2.71 -17.44
C ALA A 59 -25.95 -1.33 -16.80
N ALA A 60 -26.65 -1.31 -15.65
CA ALA A 60 -26.97 -0.08 -14.96
C ALA A 60 -25.74 0.67 -14.46
N VAL A 61 -24.78 -0.05 -13.84
CA VAL A 61 -23.53 0.53 -13.35
C VAL A 61 -22.71 1.09 -14.50
N SER A 62 -22.46 0.28 -15.55
CA SER A 62 -21.65 0.69 -16.71
C SER A 62 -22.26 1.90 -17.42
N ALA A 63 -23.57 1.87 -17.70
CA ALA A 63 -24.26 2.97 -18.38
C ALA A 63 -24.28 4.25 -17.54
N THR A 64 -24.54 4.15 -16.24
CA THR A 64 -24.57 5.32 -15.36
C THR A 64 -23.19 5.96 -15.23
N LEU A 65 -22.14 5.18 -14.91
CA LEU A 65 -20.80 5.68 -14.73
C LEU A 65 -20.22 6.27 -16.02
N ALA A 66 -20.48 5.65 -17.17
CA ALA A 66 -20.06 6.17 -18.47
C ALA A 66 -20.74 7.49 -18.82
N LYS A 67 -22.09 7.57 -18.63
CA LYS A 67 -22.86 8.78 -18.96
C LYS A 67 -22.45 9.98 -18.08
N GLU A 68 -22.27 9.76 -16.79
CA GLU A 68 -21.88 10.81 -15.85
C GLU A 68 -20.37 11.15 -15.94
N GLY A 69 -19.61 10.44 -16.78
CA GLY A 69 -18.17 10.65 -16.92
C GLY A 69 -17.42 10.41 -15.62
N ALA A 70 -17.75 9.31 -14.90
CA ALA A 70 -17.17 8.97 -13.62
C ALA A 70 -15.64 9.02 -13.64
N LYS A 71 -15.05 9.70 -12.66
CA LYS A 71 -13.62 9.97 -12.55
C LYS A 71 -13.04 9.33 -11.28
N ARG A 72 -11.73 9.19 -11.25
CA ARG A 72 -11.03 8.77 -10.04
C ARG A 72 -11.38 9.69 -8.86
N GLY A 73 -11.75 9.11 -7.73
CA GLY A 73 -12.19 9.81 -6.52
C GLY A 73 -13.70 9.99 -6.42
N ASP A 74 -14.48 9.68 -7.47
CA ASP A 74 -15.90 9.45 -7.32
C ASP A 74 -16.12 8.14 -6.59
N ILE A 75 -17.19 8.04 -5.79
CA ILE A 75 -17.47 6.89 -4.93
C ILE A 75 -18.67 6.11 -5.45
N LEU A 76 -18.56 4.77 -5.38
CA LEU A 76 -19.65 3.83 -5.63
C LEU A 76 -20.06 3.16 -4.33
N LEU A 77 -21.35 3.21 -4.01
CA LEU A 77 -21.99 2.44 -2.94
C LEU A 77 -23.01 1.48 -3.58
N SER A 78 -22.82 0.17 -3.38
CA SER A 78 -23.84 -0.83 -3.64
C SER A 78 -24.62 -1.08 -2.37
N LEU A 79 -25.92 -0.79 -2.36
CA LEU A 79 -26.80 -0.83 -1.21
C LEU A 79 -27.96 -1.77 -1.48
N GLY A 80 -28.30 -2.62 -0.53
CA GLY A 80 -29.43 -3.55 -0.70
C GLY A 80 -29.55 -4.62 0.39
N SER A 81 -30.39 -5.61 0.13
CA SER A 81 -30.64 -6.75 1.00
C SER A 81 -29.76 -7.95 0.62
N ALA A 82 -29.61 -8.89 1.55
CA ALA A 82 -28.95 -10.16 1.33
C ALA A 82 -29.48 -11.23 2.28
N ALA A 83 -29.44 -12.49 1.83
CA ALA A 83 -29.72 -13.64 2.69
C ALA A 83 -28.52 -13.94 3.60
N ILE A 84 -28.77 -14.33 4.84
CA ILE A 84 -27.73 -14.74 5.79
C ILE A 84 -27.53 -16.25 5.64
N LEU A 85 -26.37 -16.67 5.17
CA LEU A 85 -26.02 -18.09 5.01
C LEU A 85 -25.41 -18.69 6.27
N LYS A 86 -24.58 -17.92 6.95
CA LYS A 86 -23.88 -18.34 8.17
C LYS A 86 -23.61 -17.12 9.06
N ALA A 87 -23.88 -17.27 10.34
CA ALA A 87 -23.47 -16.31 11.36
C ALA A 87 -22.80 -17.06 12.53
N PRO A 88 -21.84 -16.45 13.24
CA PRO A 88 -21.23 -17.04 14.43
C PRO A 88 -22.29 -17.35 15.51
N HIS A 89 -22.13 -18.47 16.20
CA HIS A 89 -23.00 -18.84 17.32
C HIS A 89 -22.93 -17.83 18.49
N THR A 90 -21.86 -17.08 18.59
CA THR A 90 -21.63 -16.04 19.60
C THR A 90 -22.28 -14.70 19.28
N ALA A 91 -22.81 -14.51 18.07
CA ALA A 91 -23.63 -13.35 17.75
C ALA A 91 -24.99 -13.50 18.40
N GLY A 92 -25.07 -13.30 19.71
CA GLY A 92 -26.26 -13.47 20.57
C GLY A 92 -27.43 -12.51 20.29
N GLY A 93 -27.49 -11.93 19.11
CA GLY A 93 -28.56 -11.12 18.57
C GLY A 93 -28.95 -11.60 17.18
N SER A 94 -30.20 -11.45 16.82
CA SER A 94 -30.68 -11.71 15.46
C SER A 94 -29.88 -10.84 14.46
N CYS A 95 -29.11 -11.46 13.57
CA CYS A 95 -28.50 -10.79 12.46
C CYS A 95 -29.50 -10.22 11.44
N LEU A 96 -30.75 -10.58 11.57
CA LEU A 96 -31.86 -10.04 10.78
C LEU A 96 -32.08 -8.56 11.07
N GLY A 97 -32.06 -7.76 10.01
CA GLY A 97 -32.19 -6.31 10.08
C GLY A 97 -30.90 -5.58 10.43
N SER A 98 -29.77 -6.29 10.62
CA SER A 98 -28.46 -5.68 10.76
C SER A 98 -27.84 -5.43 9.39
N TRP A 99 -27.10 -4.32 9.27
CA TRP A 99 -26.36 -3.96 8.08
C TRP A 99 -24.91 -4.39 8.22
N PHE A 100 -24.35 -4.90 7.12
CA PHE A 100 -23.00 -5.46 7.05
C PHE A 100 -22.19 -4.77 5.97
N LEU A 101 -20.99 -4.29 6.32
CA LEU A 101 -20.03 -3.82 5.36
C LEU A 101 -19.27 -5.02 4.76
N ILE A 102 -19.16 -5.06 3.44
CA ILE A 102 -18.64 -6.24 2.77
C ILE A 102 -17.13 -6.08 2.51
N HIS A 103 -16.33 -6.93 3.14
CA HIS A 103 -14.87 -6.96 2.99
C HIS A 103 -14.38 -7.91 1.89
N ALA A 104 -15.21 -8.85 1.45
CA ALA A 104 -14.89 -9.78 0.37
C ALA A 104 -16.14 -10.18 -0.40
N LEU A 105 -16.04 -10.25 -1.70
CA LEU A 105 -17.07 -10.69 -2.64
C LEU A 105 -16.60 -11.98 -3.31
N GLN A 106 -17.51 -12.94 -3.49
CA GLN A 106 -17.21 -14.19 -4.16
C GLN A 106 -18.30 -14.50 -5.19
N GLU A 107 -17.91 -14.75 -6.42
CA GLU A 107 -18.82 -15.21 -7.46
C GLU A 107 -19.08 -16.72 -7.29
N TRP A 108 -20.34 -17.10 -7.13
CA TRP A 108 -20.74 -18.49 -6.93
C TRP A 108 -20.29 -19.40 -8.07
N ALA A 109 -20.57 -18.99 -9.31
CA ALA A 109 -20.39 -19.84 -10.49
C ALA A 109 -18.92 -20.15 -10.78
N THR A 110 -17.99 -19.25 -10.50
CA THR A 110 -16.57 -19.36 -10.86
C THR A 110 -15.63 -19.50 -9.68
N GLY A 111 -16.10 -19.20 -8.46
CA GLY A 111 -15.28 -19.11 -7.26
C GLY A 111 -14.35 -17.89 -7.22
N ARG A 112 -14.43 -16.98 -8.21
CA ARG A 112 -13.59 -15.77 -8.25
C ARG A 112 -13.91 -14.88 -7.05
N GLN A 113 -12.84 -14.31 -6.47
CA GLN A 113 -12.95 -13.45 -5.30
C GLN A 113 -12.51 -12.03 -5.64
N PHE A 114 -13.16 -11.06 -5.01
CA PHE A 114 -12.88 -9.64 -5.15
C PHE A 114 -12.87 -9.02 -3.74
N TYR A 115 -11.98 -8.06 -3.55
CA TYR A 115 -11.77 -7.46 -2.24
C TYR A 115 -11.84 -5.94 -2.35
N PRO A 116 -12.90 -5.27 -1.87
CA PRO A 116 -12.89 -3.83 -1.63
C PRO A 116 -11.76 -3.46 -0.67
N ASP A 117 -11.20 -2.27 -0.79
CA ASP A 117 -10.19 -1.82 0.16
C ASP A 117 -10.85 -1.36 1.47
N MET A 118 -10.55 -2.07 2.56
CA MET A 118 -11.07 -1.78 3.90
C MET A 118 -10.20 -0.72 4.59
N LEU A 119 -10.23 0.51 4.07
CA LEU A 119 -9.40 1.61 4.59
C LEU A 119 -10.00 2.27 5.82
N TYR A 120 -11.32 2.44 5.84
CA TYR A 120 -12.03 3.24 6.84
C TYR A 120 -12.76 2.36 7.86
N ALA A 121 -12.70 2.76 9.13
CA ALA A 121 -13.43 2.12 10.23
C ALA A 121 -14.86 2.68 10.31
N PHE A 122 -15.82 1.89 9.89
CA PHE A 122 -17.23 2.17 10.07
C PHE A 122 -17.83 1.30 11.17
N SER A 123 -18.94 1.74 11.74
CA SER A 123 -19.60 1.05 12.87
C SER A 123 -20.41 -0.18 12.47
N PHE A 124 -20.32 -0.62 11.21
CA PHE A 124 -20.99 -1.84 10.74
C PHE A 124 -20.15 -3.09 11.00
N PRO A 125 -20.77 -4.20 11.39
CA PRO A 125 -20.12 -5.50 11.33
C PRO A 125 -19.75 -5.82 9.87
N GLU A 126 -18.68 -6.58 9.69
CA GLU A 126 -18.20 -6.92 8.35
C GLU A 126 -18.54 -8.35 7.99
N ALA A 127 -18.83 -8.58 6.70
CA ALA A 127 -19.20 -9.89 6.18
C ALA A 127 -18.55 -10.19 4.83
N ARG A 128 -18.50 -11.47 4.46
CA ARG A 128 -18.24 -11.95 3.10
C ARG A 128 -19.56 -12.13 2.37
N LEU A 129 -19.61 -11.70 1.13
CA LEU A 129 -20.80 -11.81 0.28
C LEU A 129 -20.54 -12.76 -0.88
N ILE A 130 -21.45 -13.71 -1.05
CA ILE A 130 -21.45 -14.63 -2.19
C ILE A 130 -22.54 -14.16 -3.16
N THR A 131 -22.19 -13.97 -4.42
CA THR A 131 -23.13 -13.54 -5.46
C THR A 131 -23.43 -14.70 -6.42
N GLY A 132 -24.69 -15.03 -6.60
CA GLY A 132 -25.15 -16.05 -7.54
C GLY A 132 -26.05 -15.50 -8.63
N ASP A 133 -26.52 -16.41 -9.50
CA ASP A 133 -27.38 -16.09 -10.66
C ASP A 133 -28.87 -16.40 -10.42
N LYS A 134 -29.19 -17.02 -9.29
CA LYS A 134 -30.56 -17.46 -8.94
C LYS A 134 -30.79 -17.41 -7.44
N LEU A 135 -32.03 -17.39 -7.03
CA LEU A 135 -32.42 -17.63 -5.64
C LEU A 135 -31.90 -19.01 -5.18
N LEU A 136 -31.40 -19.09 -3.97
CA LEU A 136 -30.90 -20.34 -3.41
C LEU A 136 -32.05 -21.28 -3.07
N SER A 137 -31.94 -22.56 -3.48
CA SER A 137 -32.79 -23.63 -2.96
C SER A 137 -32.30 -24.09 -1.59
N TRP A 138 -33.17 -24.81 -0.84
CA TRP A 138 -32.78 -25.45 0.42
C TRP A 138 -31.50 -26.33 0.28
N LYS A 139 -31.43 -27.09 -0.82
CA LYS A 139 -30.26 -27.94 -1.11
C LYS A 139 -28.99 -27.11 -1.37
N ASP A 140 -29.13 -26.01 -2.10
CA ASP A 140 -28.00 -25.11 -2.35
C ASP A 140 -27.52 -24.46 -1.05
N ALA A 141 -28.44 -24.00 -0.19
CA ALA A 141 -28.13 -23.40 1.11
C ALA A 141 -27.48 -24.41 2.07
N GLU A 142 -27.96 -25.67 2.05
CA GLU A 142 -27.40 -26.77 2.84
C GLU A 142 -26.00 -27.18 2.39
N ILE A 143 -25.77 -27.25 1.09
CA ILE A 143 -24.47 -27.51 0.50
C ILE A 143 -23.50 -26.36 0.87
N LEU A 144 -23.94 -25.12 0.77
CA LEU A 144 -23.22 -23.95 1.21
C LEU A 144 -22.92 -23.98 2.71
N GLY A 145 -23.93 -24.29 3.53
CA GLY A 145 -23.79 -24.33 4.99
C GLY A 145 -22.86 -25.45 5.49
N ARG A 146 -22.83 -26.61 4.81
CA ARG A 146 -21.95 -27.75 5.17
C ARG A 146 -20.55 -27.63 4.57
N GLY A 147 -20.41 -26.99 3.41
CA GLY A 147 -19.13 -26.82 2.68
C GLY A 147 -18.41 -25.52 2.98
N LEU A 148 -19.03 -24.57 3.68
CA LEU A 148 -18.32 -23.36 4.11
C LEU A 148 -17.29 -23.74 5.18
N PRO A 149 -16.02 -23.54 4.89
CA PRO A 149 -15.56 -22.22 4.53
C PRO A 149 -15.39 -21.93 3.03
N TYR A 150 -15.44 -22.90 2.12
CA TYR A 150 -15.09 -22.57 0.74
C TYR A 150 -15.79 -23.47 -0.27
N LEU A 151 -16.34 -22.84 -1.32
CA LEU A 151 -16.72 -23.53 -2.53
C LEU A 151 -15.45 -24.04 -3.25
N PRO A 152 -15.33 -25.35 -3.56
CA PRO A 152 -14.21 -25.85 -4.33
C PRO A 152 -14.23 -25.26 -5.75
N ASP A 153 -13.04 -25.08 -6.33
CA ASP A 153 -12.92 -24.82 -7.78
C ASP A 153 -13.65 -25.91 -8.55
N ARG A 154 -14.31 -25.58 -9.65
CA ARG A 154 -15.03 -26.55 -10.51
C ARG A 154 -14.18 -27.77 -10.92
N GLY A 155 -12.84 -27.64 -10.90
CA GLY A 155 -11.91 -28.75 -11.15
C GLY A 155 -11.83 -29.78 -10.00
N GLU A 156 -12.20 -29.42 -8.78
CA GLU A 156 -12.11 -30.28 -7.59
C GLU A 156 -13.43 -31.00 -7.24
N LEU A 157 -14.56 -30.58 -7.82
CA LEU A 157 -15.86 -31.22 -7.61
C LEU A 157 -15.95 -32.69 -8.11
N LYS A 158 -14.93 -33.17 -8.84
CA LYS A 158 -14.81 -34.57 -9.27
C LYS A 158 -13.94 -35.44 -8.36
N ALA A 159 -13.29 -34.87 -7.34
CA ALA A 159 -12.47 -35.61 -6.37
C ALA A 159 -13.26 -35.79 -5.08
N SER A 160 -13.43 -37.05 -4.64
CA SER A 160 -14.02 -37.35 -3.35
C SER A 160 -13.19 -36.72 -2.22
N PRO A 161 -13.81 -36.37 -1.04
CA PRO A 161 -13.11 -35.74 0.09
C PRO A 161 -11.84 -36.50 0.57
N ALA A 162 -11.76 -37.80 0.29
CA ALA A 162 -10.61 -38.64 0.62
C ALA A 162 -9.37 -38.36 -0.26
N ASN A 163 -9.51 -37.66 -1.40
CA ASN A 163 -8.42 -37.35 -2.33
C ASN A 163 -7.92 -35.90 -2.23
N ALA A 164 -8.64 -35.00 -1.60
CA ALA A 164 -8.23 -33.62 -1.43
C ALA A 164 -6.95 -33.49 -0.53
N SER A 165 -6.74 -34.44 0.39
CA SER A 165 -5.54 -34.49 1.22
C SER A 165 -4.27 -34.96 0.48
N LYS A 166 -4.39 -35.54 -0.72
CA LYS A 166 -3.24 -36.12 -1.47
C LYS A 166 -2.62 -35.20 -2.53
N LYS A 167 -3.24 -34.06 -2.86
CA LYS A 167 -2.65 -33.05 -3.75
C LYS A 167 -1.91 -31.92 -3.00
N ARG A 168 -1.53 -32.16 -1.76
CA ARG A 168 -0.54 -31.31 -1.08
C ARG A 168 0.77 -31.50 -1.82
N THR A 169 1.30 -30.44 -2.37
CA THR A 169 2.56 -30.38 -3.10
C THR A 169 3.63 -31.19 -2.42
N LYS A 170 4.13 -32.23 -3.08
CA LYS A 170 5.32 -32.95 -2.66
C LYS A 170 6.47 -31.92 -2.59
N GLY A 171 6.82 -31.50 -1.39
CA GLY A 171 7.98 -30.63 -1.21
C GLY A 171 7.85 -29.48 -0.21
N SER A 172 6.67 -29.15 0.33
CA SER A 172 6.60 -28.09 1.35
C SER A 172 6.93 -28.66 2.73
N SER A 173 7.94 -28.10 3.39
CA SER A 173 8.39 -28.44 4.74
C SER A 173 7.50 -27.93 5.86
N ILE A 174 6.29 -27.46 5.54
CA ILE A 174 5.36 -26.83 6.46
C ILE A 174 4.78 -27.85 7.43
N LYS A 175 5.09 -27.72 8.72
CA LYS A 175 4.50 -28.54 9.79
C LYS A 175 3.17 -27.92 10.24
N PHE A 176 2.07 -28.67 10.12
CA PHE A 176 0.78 -28.27 10.64
C PHE A 176 0.63 -28.74 12.10
N SER A 177 0.18 -27.84 12.97
CA SER A 177 -0.37 -28.17 14.26
C SER A 177 -1.81 -28.70 14.11
N LYS A 178 -2.45 -29.19 15.17
CA LYS A 178 -3.83 -29.73 15.19
C LYS A 178 -4.79 -28.91 14.32
N GLU A 179 -5.83 -29.54 13.79
CA GLU A 179 -6.87 -28.85 13.03
C GLU A 179 -7.41 -27.64 13.83
N ILE A 180 -7.05 -26.43 13.34
CA ILE A 180 -7.53 -25.18 13.90
C ILE A 180 -8.82 -24.86 13.19
N PRO A 181 -9.91 -24.54 13.92
CA PRO A 181 -11.15 -24.08 13.31
C PRO A 181 -10.87 -22.83 12.49
N TYR A 182 -11.54 -22.72 11.34
CA TYR A 182 -11.47 -21.51 10.52
C TYR A 182 -12.01 -20.30 11.29
N PRO A 183 -11.55 -19.08 10.99
CA PRO A 183 -12.06 -17.90 11.65
C PRO A 183 -13.56 -17.78 11.46
N GLU A 184 -14.26 -17.37 12.51
CA GLU A 184 -15.71 -17.12 12.45
C GLU A 184 -15.96 -15.93 11.52
N GLU A 185 -16.67 -16.15 10.43
CA GLU A 185 -16.99 -15.15 9.43
C GLU A 185 -18.50 -15.20 9.12
N ILE A 186 -19.08 -14.02 8.93
CA ILE A 186 -20.48 -13.89 8.51
C ILE A 186 -20.52 -14.03 6.98
N PHE A 187 -21.38 -14.92 6.49
CA PHE A 187 -21.59 -15.14 5.07
C PHE A 187 -22.99 -14.71 4.66
N LEU A 188 -23.04 -13.86 3.65
CA LEU A 188 -24.26 -13.35 3.04
C LEU A 188 -24.35 -13.81 1.58
N TYR A 189 -25.54 -13.73 1.00
CA TYR A 189 -25.79 -14.05 -0.39
C TYR A 189 -26.68 -13.02 -1.07
N ASP A 190 -26.30 -12.59 -2.28
CA ASP A 190 -27.09 -11.74 -3.16
C ASP A 190 -26.97 -12.18 -4.63
N MET A 191 -27.56 -11.41 -5.54
CA MET A 191 -27.51 -11.68 -6.99
C MET A 191 -26.83 -10.59 -7.81
N GLU A 192 -26.27 -9.52 -7.22
CA GLU A 192 -25.82 -8.33 -7.95
C GLU A 192 -24.37 -7.94 -7.67
N SER A 193 -23.90 -8.08 -6.46
CA SER A 193 -22.69 -7.37 -5.96
C SER A 193 -21.41 -7.63 -6.75
N THR A 194 -21.13 -8.86 -7.18
CA THR A 194 -19.93 -9.11 -7.96
C THR A 194 -20.00 -8.45 -9.35
N ALA A 195 -21.18 -8.32 -9.93
CA ALA A 195 -21.37 -7.60 -11.20
C ALA A 195 -21.20 -6.09 -11.01
N VAL A 196 -21.71 -5.53 -9.91
CA VAL A 196 -21.50 -4.12 -9.53
C VAL A 196 -20.01 -3.86 -9.36
N PHE A 197 -19.28 -4.73 -8.63
CA PHE A 197 -17.84 -4.59 -8.45
C PHE A 197 -17.08 -4.63 -9.78
N GLN A 198 -17.31 -5.64 -10.60
CA GLN A 198 -16.62 -5.81 -11.89
C GLN A 198 -16.87 -4.64 -12.84
N SER A 199 -18.11 -4.15 -12.92
CA SER A 199 -18.48 -3.02 -13.76
C SER A 199 -17.91 -1.71 -13.22
N GLY A 200 -18.01 -1.47 -11.91
CA GLY A 200 -17.47 -0.29 -11.23
C GLY A 200 -15.95 -0.22 -11.35
N TYR A 201 -15.26 -1.35 -11.26
CA TYR A 201 -13.81 -1.45 -11.38
C TYR A 201 -13.27 -1.00 -12.75
N SER A 202 -14.11 -0.96 -13.79
CA SER A 202 -13.73 -0.38 -15.09
C SER A 202 -13.54 1.14 -15.03
N PHE A 203 -14.17 1.83 -14.08
CA PHE A 203 -14.18 3.29 -13.93
C PHE A 203 -13.44 3.77 -12.68
N LEU A 204 -13.62 3.10 -11.55
CA LEU A 204 -13.21 3.53 -10.22
C LEU A 204 -12.07 2.68 -9.65
N SER A 205 -11.49 3.14 -8.57
CA SER A 205 -10.47 2.43 -7.78
C SER A 205 -11.12 1.57 -6.69
N THR A 206 -10.40 0.56 -6.20
CA THR A 206 -10.94 -0.37 -5.18
C THR A 206 -11.26 0.29 -3.85
N GLU A 207 -10.55 1.36 -3.51
CA GLU A 207 -10.81 2.18 -2.32
C GLU A 207 -12.03 3.08 -2.42
N ASP A 208 -12.62 3.20 -3.61
CA ASP A 208 -13.79 4.04 -3.90
C ASP A 208 -15.07 3.22 -4.04
N MET A 209 -15.03 1.91 -3.80
CA MET A 209 -16.17 1.01 -3.95
C MET A 209 -16.56 0.37 -2.62
N PHE A 210 -17.79 0.64 -2.20
CA PHE A 210 -18.35 0.16 -0.93
C PHE A 210 -19.58 -0.71 -1.20
N PHE A 211 -19.75 -1.74 -0.38
CA PHE A 211 -20.89 -2.67 -0.45
C PHE A 211 -21.48 -2.80 0.93
N LEU A 212 -22.76 -2.45 1.07
CA LEU A 212 -23.49 -2.49 2.33
C LEU A 212 -24.77 -3.33 2.13
N ARG A 213 -24.95 -4.36 2.95
CA ARG A 213 -26.07 -5.30 2.83
C ARG A 213 -26.81 -5.46 4.15
N CYS A 214 -28.13 -5.35 4.10
CA CYS A 214 -29.01 -5.71 5.21
C CYS A 214 -29.34 -7.21 5.19
N GLY A 215 -29.13 -7.91 6.28
CA GLY A 215 -29.54 -9.30 6.42
C GLY A 215 -31.04 -9.40 6.57
N THR A 216 -31.76 -9.92 5.57
CA THR A 216 -33.23 -9.90 5.54
C THR A 216 -33.87 -11.25 5.71
N ASP A 217 -33.16 -12.34 5.43
CA ASP A 217 -33.65 -13.72 5.54
C ASP A 217 -32.47 -14.70 5.68
N PHE A 218 -32.78 -15.97 5.84
CA PHE A 218 -31.77 -17.05 5.93
C PHE A 218 -31.63 -17.86 4.63
N GLY A 219 -31.96 -17.27 3.49
CA GLY A 219 -31.83 -17.92 2.18
C GLY A 219 -32.85 -19.02 1.90
N LEU A 220 -33.93 -19.09 2.69
CA LEU A 220 -34.94 -20.07 2.57
C LEU A 220 -36.08 -19.53 1.71
N ASN A 221 -36.23 -20.08 0.49
CA ASN A 221 -37.46 -19.84 -0.29
C ASN A 221 -38.67 -20.40 0.44
N PHE A 222 -39.60 -19.55 0.79
CA PHE A 222 -40.95 -19.93 1.25
C PHE A 222 -41.84 -20.44 0.08
N THR A 223 -41.27 -21.04 -0.94
CA THR A 223 -42.06 -21.81 -1.92
C THR A 223 -42.11 -23.24 -1.43
N GLY A 224 -43.00 -23.50 -0.50
CA GLY A 224 -43.46 -24.86 -0.26
C GLY A 224 -44.07 -25.41 -1.55
N ASP A 225 -43.51 -26.52 -2.01
CA ASP A 225 -44.14 -27.39 -3.01
C ASP A 225 -45.42 -27.98 -2.44
N THR A 226 -46.45 -27.21 -2.21
CA THR A 226 -47.83 -27.67 -2.10
C THR A 226 -48.76 -26.47 -2.01
N ALA A 227 -49.50 -26.18 -3.02
CA ALA A 227 -50.94 -25.97 -2.94
C ALA A 227 -51.45 -25.14 -4.11
N GLU A 228 -52.23 -25.80 -4.83
CA GLU A 228 -53.04 -25.30 -5.93
C GLU A 228 -54.03 -24.21 -5.48
N GLU A 229 -54.24 -23.26 -6.33
CA GLU A 229 -55.41 -22.42 -6.67
C GLU A 229 -56.31 -21.76 -5.59
N SER A 230 -56.31 -22.10 -4.32
CA SER A 230 -57.10 -21.34 -3.32
C SER A 230 -56.39 -20.18 -2.64
N ALA A 231 -55.19 -19.87 -3.11
CA ALA A 231 -54.21 -19.01 -2.43
C ALA A 231 -54.17 -17.53 -2.91
N LYS A 232 -54.91 -17.12 -3.93
CA LYS A 232 -54.71 -15.77 -4.52
C LYS A 232 -55.10 -14.59 -3.63
N GLU A 233 -56.04 -14.71 -2.74
CA GLU A 233 -56.42 -13.62 -1.81
C GLU A 233 -55.69 -13.70 -0.46
N GLN A 234 -55.41 -14.90 0.03
CA GLN A 234 -54.55 -15.09 1.20
C GLN A 234 -53.12 -14.76 0.91
N SER A 235 -52.61 -15.03 -0.33
CA SER A 235 -51.28 -14.68 -0.77
C SER A 235 -51.00 -13.18 -0.81
N LYS A 236 -51.95 -12.35 -1.23
CA LYS A 236 -51.79 -10.88 -1.21
C LYS A 236 -51.65 -10.30 0.20
N LYS A 237 -52.42 -10.76 1.17
CA LYS A 237 -52.30 -10.33 2.58
C LYS A 237 -50.97 -10.80 3.19
N GLN A 238 -50.56 -12.02 2.88
CA GLN A 238 -49.30 -12.58 3.35
C GLN A 238 -48.07 -11.93 2.71
N ILE A 239 -48.14 -11.65 1.40
CA ILE A 239 -47.12 -10.89 0.68
C ILE A 239 -47.00 -9.46 1.22
N ASN A 240 -48.12 -8.80 1.51
CA ASN A 240 -48.06 -7.44 2.08
C ASN A 240 -47.49 -7.44 3.50
N LYS A 241 -47.80 -8.45 4.33
CA LYS A 241 -47.19 -8.61 5.65
C LYS A 241 -45.71 -8.85 5.58
N VAL A 242 -45.23 -9.70 4.68
CA VAL A 242 -43.79 -9.94 4.44
C VAL A 242 -43.09 -8.67 3.96
N LYS A 243 -43.72 -7.92 3.04
CA LYS A 243 -43.16 -6.63 2.57
C LYS A 243 -43.07 -5.59 3.70
N GLU A 244 -44.05 -5.58 4.60
CA GLU A 244 -44.04 -4.66 5.74
C GLU A 244 -42.98 -5.04 6.78
N GLU A 245 -42.78 -6.33 7.05
CA GLU A 245 -41.72 -6.83 7.92
C GLU A 245 -40.34 -6.54 7.31
N PHE A 246 -40.16 -6.77 6.01
CA PHE A 246 -38.96 -6.42 5.26
C PHE A 246 -38.61 -4.92 5.38
N ARG A 247 -39.62 -4.04 5.19
CA ARG A 247 -39.44 -2.61 5.38
C ARG A 247 -39.05 -2.24 6.80
N LYS A 248 -39.58 -2.93 7.80
CA LYS A 248 -39.20 -2.72 9.22
C LYS A 248 -37.77 -3.11 9.49
N LEU A 249 -37.27 -4.20 8.88
CA LEU A 249 -35.87 -4.62 8.99
C LEU A 249 -34.95 -3.59 8.39
N LEU A 250 -35.24 -3.10 7.20
CA LEU A 250 -34.41 -2.05 6.51
C LEU A 250 -34.37 -0.74 7.29
N LYS A 251 -35.45 -0.43 8.07
CA LYS A 251 -35.49 0.79 8.88
C LYS A 251 -34.74 0.70 10.20
N ARG A 252 -34.37 -0.49 10.65
CA ARG A 252 -33.85 -0.71 12.00
C ARG A 252 -32.57 0.11 12.28
N GLU A 253 -31.71 0.27 11.30
CA GLU A 253 -30.42 1.00 11.41
C GLU A 253 -30.35 2.17 10.40
N GLU A 254 -31.50 2.72 10.00
CA GLU A 254 -31.60 3.75 8.93
C GLU A 254 -30.72 4.96 9.20
N GLU A 255 -30.72 5.48 10.44
CA GLU A 255 -29.87 6.63 10.81
C GLU A 255 -28.38 6.34 10.66
N GLN A 256 -27.96 5.11 10.95
CA GLN A 256 -26.57 4.68 10.78
C GLN A 256 -26.18 4.59 9.30
N VAL A 257 -27.11 4.08 8.46
CA VAL A 257 -26.91 4.04 6.99
C VAL A 257 -26.87 5.44 6.41
N LEU A 258 -27.76 6.33 6.85
CA LEU A 258 -27.75 7.73 6.40
C LEU A 258 -26.46 8.46 6.82
N SER A 259 -26.00 8.23 8.05
CA SER A 259 -24.70 8.76 8.52
C SER A 259 -23.55 8.27 7.65
N PHE A 260 -23.54 6.98 7.31
CA PHE A 260 -22.55 6.38 6.43
C PHE A 260 -22.55 7.02 5.03
N ILE A 261 -23.73 7.21 4.43
CA ILE A 261 -23.89 7.86 3.13
C ILE A 261 -23.33 9.30 3.17
N ARG A 262 -23.60 10.05 4.24
CA ARG A 262 -23.06 11.42 4.41
C ARG A 262 -21.53 11.42 4.50
N ILE A 263 -20.95 10.49 5.25
CA ILE A 263 -19.48 10.35 5.33
C ILE A 263 -18.88 10.03 3.95
N LEU A 264 -19.49 9.13 3.18
CA LEU A 264 -19.03 8.82 1.82
C LEU A 264 -19.13 10.03 0.88
N ASP A 265 -20.20 10.83 1.01
CA ASP A 265 -20.36 12.08 0.25
C ASP A 265 -19.27 13.11 0.62
N GLU A 266 -18.96 13.28 1.92
CA GLU A 266 -17.86 14.14 2.38
C GLU A 266 -16.50 13.67 1.84
N ILE A 267 -16.23 12.36 1.83
CA ILE A 267 -15.02 11.79 1.23
C ILE A 267 -14.96 12.13 -0.27
N SER A 268 -16.07 11.96 -0.98
CA SER A 268 -16.16 12.27 -2.41
C SER A 268 -15.90 13.76 -2.68
N LEU A 269 -16.47 14.65 -1.89
CA LEU A 269 -16.24 16.10 -1.99
C LEU A 269 -14.79 16.50 -1.76
N LYS A 270 -14.14 15.90 -0.74
CA LYS A 270 -12.72 16.12 -0.46
C LYS A 270 -11.86 15.73 -1.66
N LYS A 271 -12.09 14.53 -2.22
CA LYS A 271 -11.37 14.03 -3.39
C LYS A 271 -11.63 14.89 -4.65
N GLU A 272 -12.85 15.40 -4.81
CA GLU A 272 -13.18 16.31 -5.90
C GLU A 272 -12.45 17.65 -5.77
N LYS A 273 -12.36 18.22 -4.57
CA LYS A 273 -11.60 19.45 -4.32
C LYS A 273 -10.11 19.27 -4.67
N GLU A 274 -9.51 18.15 -4.28
CA GLU A 274 -8.12 17.86 -4.64
C GLU A 274 -7.93 17.70 -6.16
N ARG A 275 -8.86 17.04 -6.84
CA ARG A 275 -8.84 16.91 -8.30
C ARG A 275 -8.96 18.26 -8.99
N ARG A 276 -9.86 19.14 -8.53
CA ARG A 276 -10.01 20.49 -9.09
C ARG A 276 -8.76 21.34 -8.92
N LYS A 277 -8.07 21.25 -7.78
CA LYS A 277 -6.76 21.90 -7.58
C LYS A 277 -5.71 21.42 -8.58
N GLU A 278 -5.67 20.11 -8.83
CA GLU A 278 -4.77 19.52 -9.80
C GLU A 278 -5.11 19.94 -11.24
N GLU A 279 -6.39 19.92 -11.63
CA GLU A 279 -6.87 20.39 -12.93
C GLU A 279 -6.55 21.89 -13.15
N ALA A 280 -6.70 22.73 -12.12
CA ALA A 280 -6.34 24.15 -12.18
C ALA A 280 -4.83 24.35 -12.38
N PHE A 281 -4.00 23.61 -11.63
CA PHE A 281 -2.54 23.63 -11.80
C PHE A 281 -2.12 23.23 -13.22
N LEU A 282 -2.68 22.13 -13.76
CA LEU A 282 -2.37 21.68 -15.13
C LEU A 282 -2.81 22.70 -16.19
N SER A 283 -3.95 23.37 -15.98
CA SER A 283 -4.40 24.45 -16.87
C SER A 283 -3.43 25.63 -16.88
N GLU A 284 -2.87 25.96 -15.72
CA GLU A 284 -1.88 27.03 -15.60
C GLU A 284 -0.55 26.65 -16.27
N VAL A 285 -0.08 25.39 -16.10
CA VAL A 285 1.07 24.86 -16.84
C VAL A 285 0.86 24.99 -18.35
N GLN A 286 -0.35 24.67 -18.84
CA GLN A 286 -0.67 24.74 -20.26
C GLN A 286 -0.64 26.21 -20.78
N LEU A 287 -1.15 27.16 -20.00
CA LEU A 287 -1.09 28.58 -20.36
C LEU A 287 0.36 29.08 -20.45
N LEU A 288 1.18 28.77 -19.44
CA LEU A 288 2.60 29.10 -19.44
C LEU A 288 3.35 28.42 -20.60
N SER A 289 3.02 27.18 -20.92
CA SER A 289 3.58 26.44 -22.05
C SER A 289 3.28 27.15 -23.38
N GLN A 290 2.08 27.70 -23.54
CA GLN A 290 1.71 28.48 -24.72
C GLN A 290 2.50 29.82 -24.80
N GLU A 291 2.62 30.56 -23.69
CA GLU A 291 3.41 31.81 -23.63
C GLU A 291 4.89 31.56 -23.95
N LEU A 292 5.42 30.39 -23.53
CA LEU A 292 6.80 29.95 -23.76
C LEU A 292 6.97 29.20 -25.10
N ARG A 293 5.92 28.97 -25.87
CA ARG A 293 5.91 28.21 -27.13
C ARG A 293 6.61 26.86 -27.05
N LEU A 294 6.37 26.12 -25.96
CA LEU A 294 7.00 24.84 -25.69
C LEU A 294 6.41 23.70 -26.55
N SER A 295 7.23 22.73 -26.86
CA SER A 295 6.75 21.43 -27.37
C SER A 295 6.12 20.62 -26.22
N PHE A 296 5.35 19.59 -26.54
CA PHE A 296 4.76 18.69 -25.55
C PHE A 296 5.78 18.12 -24.56
N VAL A 297 6.99 17.75 -25.03
CA VAL A 297 8.05 17.23 -24.16
C VAL A 297 8.54 18.30 -23.18
N LEU A 298 8.74 19.52 -23.65
CA LEU A 298 9.18 20.64 -22.81
C LEU A 298 8.08 21.14 -21.88
N GLU A 299 6.80 21.02 -22.27
CA GLU A 299 5.66 21.27 -21.38
C GLU A 299 5.68 20.29 -20.18
N LYS A 300 5.97 19.02 -20.42
CA LYS A 300 6.14 18.04 -19.33
C LYS A 300 7.33 18.35 -18.44
N LYS A 301 8.42 18.89 -19.02
CA LYS A 301 9.56 19.40 -18.24
C LYS A 301 9.14 20.61 -17.40
N LEU A 302 8.41 21.57 -17.96
CA LEU A 302 7.87 22.73 -17.23
C LEU A 302 6.97 22.28 -16.08
N GLU A 303 6.03 21.38 -16.32
CA GLU A 303 5.15 20.81 -15.28
C GLU A 303 5.97 20.28 -14.10
N LYS A 304 7.01 19.50 -14.38
CA LYS A 304 7.89 18.92 -13.36
C LYS A 304 8.65 20.00 -12.57
N LEU A 305 9.20 21.02 -13.26
CA LEU A 305 9.90 22.12 -12.62
C LEU A 305 8.99 22.96 -11.72
N LEU A 306 7.74 23.22 -12.15
CA LEU A 306 6.77 23.96 -11.33
C LEU A 306 6.34 23.16 -10.09
N ARG A 307 6.18 21.83 -10.21
CA ARG A 307 5.93 20.97 -9.06
C ARG A 307 7.11 20.98 -8.09
N TYR A 308 8.33 20.90 -8.61
CA TYR A 308 9.53 21.00 -7.78
C TYR A 308 9.62 22.36 -7.08
N GLY A 309 9.45 23.45 -7.82
CA GLY A 309 9.40 24.80 -7.25
C GLY A 309 8.36 24.93 -6.12
N LYS A 310 7.16 24.38 -6.32
CA LYS A 310 6.13 24.34 -5.28
C LYS A 310 6.57 23.56 -4.04
N SER A 311 7.25 22.42 -4.22
CA SER A 311 7.70 21.56 -3.11
C SER A 311 8.82 22.18 -2.27
N ILE A 312 9.60 23.11 -2.86
CA ILE A 312 10.66 23.87 -2.19
C ILE A 312 10.24 25.31 -1.85
N HIS A 313 8.95 25.63 -1.95
CA HIS A 313 8.37 26.97 -1.69
C HIS A 313 8.91 28.10 -2.58
N PHE A 314 9.39 27.78 -3.79
CA PHE A 314 9.76 28.76 -4.78
C PHE A 314 8.52 29.43 -5.38
N SER A 315 8.47 30.78 -5.37
CA SER A 315 7.35 31.56 -5.90
C SER A 315 7.47 31.72 -7.42
N TRP A 316 7.21 30.66 -8.18
CA TRP A 316 7.28 30.69 -9.64
C TRP A 316 6.28 31.66 -10.28
N ASP A 317 5.15 31.97 -9.62
CA ASP A 317 4.22 33.02 -10.04
C ASP A 317 4.92 34.37 -10.14
N LYS A 318 5.66 34.76 -9.09
CA LYS A 318 6.45 36.00 -9.07
C LYS A 318 7.55 35.98 -10.13
N TYR A 319 8.16 34.82 -10.34
CA TYR A 319 9.18 34.65 -11.38
C TYR A 319 8.62 34.96 -12.78
N PHE A 320 7.51 34.33 -13.16
CA PHE A 320 6.90 34.58 -14.48
C PHE A 320 6.27 35.98 -14.59
N GLN A 321 5.73 36.51 -13.50
CA GLN A 321 5.24 37.89 -13.45
C GLN A 321 6.38 38.89 -13.75
N LYS A 322 7.55 38.70 -13.14
CA LYS A 322 8.74 39.51 -13.42
C LYS A 322 9.18 39.39 -14.88
N LYS A 323 9.23 38.18 -15.45
CA LYS A 323 9.57 37.97 -16.87
C LYS A 323 8.56 38.68 -17.82
N ARG A 324 7.29 38.74 -17.49
CA ARG A 324 6.29 39.50 -18.25
C ARG A 324 6.51 41.03 -18.14
N GLN A 325 6.80 41.54 -16.95
CA GLN A 325 7.10 42.96 -16.73
C GLN A 325 8.37 43.43 -17.47
N GLU A 326 9.36 42.57 -17.54
CA GLU A 326 10.64 42.79 -18.25
C GLU A 326 10.50 42.61 -19.78
N GLY A 327 9.34 42.21 -20.28
CA GLY A 327 9.06 42.06 -21.72
C GLY A 327 9.62 40.77 -22.35
N TYR A 328 10.04 39.80 -21.53
CA TYR A 328 10.50 38.48 -22.01
C TYR A 328 9.34 37.55 -22.38
N LEU A 329 8.14 37.77 -21.85
CA LEU A 329 6.95 36.96 -22.11
C LEU A 329 5.81 37.83 -22.72
N PRO A 330 5.02 37.27 -23.68
CA PRO A 330 5.21 35.95 -24.32
C PRO A 330 6.45 35.96 -25.25
N VAL A 331 7.11 34.81 -25.37
CA VAL A 331 8.32 34.70 -26.20
C VAL A 331 8.01 34.77 -27.68
N ARG A 332 8.98 35.26 -28.47
CA ARG A 332 8.82 35.38 -29.93
C ARG A 332 8.96 34.03 -30.66
N ASP A 333 9.81 33.16 -30.16
CA ASP A 333 10.12 31.87 -30.77
C ASP A 333 10.38 30.76 -29.74
N LYS A 334 10.52 29.52 -30.21
CA LYS A 334 10.79 28.34 -29.36
C LYS A 334 12.14 28.40 -28.62
N ARG A 335 13.15 29.06 -29.19
CA ARG A 335 14.47 29.19 -28.56
C ARG A 335 14.39 30.07 -27.32
N GLY A 336 13.64 31.17 -27.40
CA GLY A 336 13.38 32.03 -26.24
C GLY A 336 12.69 31.27 -25.11
N GLY A 337 11.71 30.44 -25.43
CA GLY A 337 11.04 29.60 -24.43
C GLY A 337 11.97 28.56 -23.78
N GLN A 338 12.78 27.90 -24.58
CA GLN A 338 13.78 26.94 -24.05
C GLN A 338 14.80 27.63 -23.13
N LYS A 339 15.23 28.86 -23.49
CA LYS A 339 16.17 29.63 -22.66
C LYS A 339 15.55 29.97 -21.30
N ILE A 340 14.31 30.48 -21.28
CA ILE A 340 13.62 30.77 -20.00
C ILE A 340 13.38 29.50 -19.17
N LEU A 341 13.08 28.37 -19.81
CA LEU A 341 12.91 27.10 -19.12
C LEU A 341 14.22 26.62 -18.49
N GLN A 342 15.35 26.83 -19.17
CA GLN A 342 16.68 26.51 -18.63
C GLN A 342 17.04 27.45 -17.47
N GLU A 343 16.80 28.77 -17.62
CA GLU A 343 17.00 29.74 -16.54
C GLU A 343 16.17 29.38 -15.30
N LEU A 344 14.90 28.95 -15.48
CA LEU A 344 14.06 28.48 -14.38
C LEU A 344 14.64 27.25 -13.69
N GLU A 345 15.12 26.27 -14.44
CA GLU A 345 15.75 25.08 -13.91
C GLU A 345 17.00 25.41 -13.09
N ASP A 346 17.86 26.28 -13.63
CA ASP A 346 19.07 26.74 -12.96
C ASP A 346 18.73 27.52 -11.67
N ASP A 347 17.74 28.39 -11.71
CA ASP A 347 17.28 29.15 -10.55
C ASP A 347 16.70 28.22 -9.46
N LEU A 348 15.93 27.18 -9.83
CA LEU A 348 15.38 26.20 -8.92
C LEU A 348 16.45 25.32 -8.27
N LEU A 349 17.49 24.94 -9.01
CA LEU A 349 18.61 24.12 -8.48
C LEU A 349 19.49 24.92 -7.50
N HIS A 350 19.56 26.24 -7.65
CA HIS A 350 20.36 27.12 -6.80
C HIS A 350 19.52 27.91 -5.78
N PHE A 351 18.20 27.68 -5.74
CA PHE A 351 17.29 28.36 -4.83
C PHE A 351 17.62 28.00 -3.39
N SER A 352 18.16 28.95 -2.65
CA SER A 352 18.29 28.88 -1.19
C SER A 352 17.11 29.63 -0.57
N SER A 353 16.34 28.98 0.28
CA SER A 353 15.27 29.63 1.06
C SER A 353 15.87 30.54 2.15
N ALA A 354 16.72 31.46 1.74
CA ALA A 354 17.40 32.41 2.62
C ALA A 354 16.51 33.59 3.07
N THR A 355 15.25 33.29 3.42
CA THR A 355 14.42 34.25 4.13
C THR A 355 13.99 33.61 5.44
N GLU A 356 14.52 34.15 6.53
CA GLU A 356 14.28 33.76 7.93
C GLU A 356 12.82 33.82 8.39
N GLU A 357 11.87 34.16 7.53
CA GLU A 357 10.46 34.37 7.89
C GLU A 357 9.48 33.28 7.43
N GLY A 358 9.94 32.14 6.91
CA GLY A 358 9.04 31.15 6.26
C GLY A 358 9.22 29.68 6.64
N LEU A 359 10.05 29.33 7.60
CA LEU A 359 10.06 27.98 8.16
C LEU A 359 8.88 27.84 9.15
N PRO A 360 7.91 26.93 8.89
CA PRO A 360 7.07 26.47 9.98
C PRO A 360 8.02 25.91 11.03
N CYS A 361 7.99 26.51 12.23
CA CYS A 361 8.77 26.14 13.41
C CYS A 361 8.63 24.63 13.72
N LEU A 362 9.45 23.79 13.12
CA LEU A 362 9.66 22.38 13.49
C LEU A 362 10.91 22.20 14.35
N LEU A 363 11.61 23.29 14.65
CA LEU A 363 12.61 23.34 15.71
C LEU A 363 11.90 23.61 17.04
N LYS A 364 11.06 22.70 17.50
CA LYS A 364 10.80 22.58 18.92
C LYS A 364 12.09 22.07 19.55
N THR A 365 12.74 22.99 20.26
CA THR A 365 14.00 22.79 20.96
C THR A 365 13.96 21.57 21.88
N LYS A 366 15.10 20.91 22.05
CA LYS A 366 15.40 19.79 22.96
C LYS A 366 14.70 19.84 24.35
N LYS A 367 14.22 20.98 24.81
CA LYS A 367 13.56 21.16 26.11
C LYS A 367 12.13 20.60 26.22
N GLU A 368 11.40 20.41 25.10
CA GLU A 368 10.03 19.85 25.15
C GLU A 368 9.97 18.33 24.99
N VAL A 369 11.11 17.68 24.72
CA VAL A 369 11.20 16.21 24.57
C VAL A 369 11.67 15.53 25.87
N GLU A 370 12.33 16.27 26.78
CA GLU A 370 12.85 15.72 28.05
C GLU A 370 11.79 15.56 29.14
N ASP A 371 10.61 16.17 29.00
CA ASP A 371 9.56 16.16 30.05
C ASP A 371 8.52 15.05 29.91
N ARG A 372 8.69 14.11 28.98
CA ARG A 372 7.88 12.88 28.90
C ARG A 372 8.75 11.67 29.20
N GLY A 373 8.69 11.29 30.49
CA GLY A 373 9.42 10.17 31.08
C GLY A 373 9.36 8.90 30.22
N GLY A 374 10.45 8.17 30.29
CA GLY A 374 10.85 6.98 29.55
C GLY A 374 9.83 5.85 29.41
N GLU A 375 8.79 6.05 28.64
CA GLU A 375 8.02 4.95 28.07
C GLU A 375 8.67 4.54 26.75
N GLU A 376 9.07 3.27 26.67
CA GLU A 376 9.49 2.61 25.44
C GLU A 376 8.53 3.00 24.32
N ARG A 377 9.02 3.75 23.32
CA ARG A 377 8.24 4.03 22.11
C ARG A 377 7.91 2.69 21.47
N LYS A 378 6.71 2.17 21.73
CA LYS A 378 6.04 1.24 20.84
C LYS A 378 6.13 1.83 19.45
N ILE A 379 6.60 1.07 18.49
CA ILE A 379 6.80 1.47 17.09
C ILE A 379 5.65 2.38 16.67
N PRO A 380 5.84 3.68 16.49
CA PRO A 380 4.76 4.56 16.10
C PRO A 380 4.56 4.41 14.60
N TYR A 381 3.64 3.57 14.19
CA TYR A 381 3.04 3.65 12.85
C TYR A 381 2.10 4.87 12.78
N ALA A 382 2.51 5.99 13.29
CA ALA A 382 1.75 7.22 13.22
C ALA A 382 2.37 8.11 12.16
N ILE A 383 1.79 8.08 10.96
CA ILE A 383 1.73 9.28 10.13
C ILE A 383 1.14 10.35 11.05
N SER A 384 1.78 11.52 11.10
CA SER A 384 1.39 12.64 11.94
C SER A 384 -0.12 12.77 11.99
N LYS A 385 -0.69 12.83 13.19
CA LYS A 385 -2.12 13.02 13.44
C LYS A 385 -2.60 14.44 13.11
N GLU A 386 -1.99 15.10 12.14
CA GLU A 386 -2.47 16.37 11.67
C GLU A 386 -3.61 16.14 10.69
N GLU A 387 -4.83 16.27 11.24
CA GLU A 387 -6.06 16.70 10.58
C GLU A 387 -6.53 15.92 9.35
N ASP A 388 -6.59 14.59 9.42
CA ASP A 388 -7.51 13.88 8.56
C ASP A 388 -8.71 13.41 9.39
N PRO A 389 -9.88 14.05 9.27
CA PRO A 389 -11.07 13.68 10.05
C PRO A 389 -11.65 12.31 9.64
N LEU A 390 -11.04 11.66 8.64
CA LEU A 390 -11.52 10.39 8.14
C LEU A 390 -11.14 9.25 9.10
N PRO A 391 -12.08 8.36 9.46
CA PRO A 391 -11.86 7.29 10.41
C PRO A 391 -11.10 6.13 9.76
N PHE A 392 -9.81 6.30 9.47
CA PHE A 392 -8.99 5.21 8.97
C PHE A 392 -8.87 4.07 9.98
N HIS A 393 -8.91 2.85 9.49
CA HIS A 393 -8.51 1.70 10.30
C HIS A 393 -7.04 1.80 10.71
N PRO A 394 -6.68 1.37 11.93
CA PRO A 394 -5.28 1.26 12.32
C PRO A 394 -4.55 0.24 11.45
N HIS A 395 -3.22 0.35 11.38
CA HIS A 395 -2.39 -0.63 10.69
C HIS A 395 -2.67 -2.04 11.20
N PHE A 396 -2.74 -2.98 10.27
CA PHE A 396 -2.99 -4.40 10.51
C PHE A 396 -4.32 -4.72 11.20
N SER A 397 -5.31 -3.81 11.08
CA SER A 397 -6.69 -4.09 11.51
C SER A 397 -7.30 -5.30 10.80
N HIS A 398 -6.82 -5.60 9.57
CA HIS A 398 -7.19 -6.77 8.79
C HIS A 398 -5.92 -7.54 8.44
N ILE A 399 -5.92 -8.84 8.71
CA ILE A 399 -4.85 -9.75 8.35
C ILE A 399 -5.42 -10.77 7.37
N TYR A 400 -4.86 -10.77 6.17
CA TYR A 400 -5.20 -11.72 5.13
C TYR A 400 -4.25 -12.91 5.21
N VAL A 401 -4.79 -14.13 5.21
CA VAL A 401 -4.00 -15.36 5.33
C VAL A 401 -4.32 -16.26 4.16
N GLU A 402 -3.31 -16.71 3.43
CA GLU A 402 -3.50 -17.75 2.41
C GLU A 402 -3.98 -19.04 3.08
N ARG A 403 -4.97 -19.68 2.48
CA ARG A 403 -5.62 -20.88 3.03
C ARG A 403 -4.65 -22.04 3.26
N GLU A 404 -3.68 -22.16 2.37
CA GLU A 404 -2.71 -23.25 2.38
C GLU A 404 -1.85 -23.26 3.65
N ILE A 405 -1.66 -22.08 4.27
CA ILE A 405 -0.89 -21.95 5.53
C ILE A 405 -1.77 -21.79 6.76
N TRP A 406 -3.10 -21.84 6.61
CA TRP A 406 -3.97 -21.82 7.77
C TRP A 406 -3.70 -23.03 8.68
N GLY A 407 -3.56 -22.78 9.98
CA GLY A 407 -3.15 -23.81 10.93
C GLY A 407 -1.64 -24.03 11.06
N HIS A 408 -0.82 -23.23 10.36
CA HIS A 408 0.64 -23.25 10.59
C HIS A 408 0.97 -22.57 11.93
N ALA A 409 1.87 -23.13 12.72
CA ALA A 409 2.22 -22.60 14.05
C ALA A 409 2.74 -21.15 14.02
N ASP A 410 3.47 -20.77 12.98
CA ASP A 410 3.95 -19.40 12.80
C ASP A 410 2.79 -18.42 12.52
N VAL A 411 1.77 -18.85 11.76
CA VAL A 411 0.54 -18.06 11.54
C VAL A 411 -0.16 -17.79 12.87
N GLU A 412 -0.40 -18.81 13.67
CA GLU A 412 -1.00 -18.66 14.99
C GLU A 412 -0.22 -17.70 15.89
N THR A 413 1.10 -17.84 15.88
CA THR A 413 2.00 -17.00 16.68
C THR A 413 1.89 -15.52 16.27
N ILE A 414 1.79 -15.25 14.96
CA ILE A 414 1.60 -13.89 14.45
C ILE A 414 0.22 -13.37 14.82
N LEU A 415 -0.85 -14.16 14.61
CA LEU A 415 -2.22 -13.70 14.88
C LEU A 415 -2.46 -13.38 16.35
N LYS A 416 -1.83 -14.12 17.28
CA LYS A 416 -1.89 -13.82 18.72
C LYS A 416 -1.35 -12.43 19.08
N LYS A 417 -0.48 -11.85 18.25
CA LYS A 417 0.04 -10.48 18.44
C LYS A 417 -0.96 -9.39 18.03
N PHE A 418 -1.98 -9.76 17.26
CA PHE A 418 -3.01 -8.86 16.74
C PHE A 418 -4.44 -9.32 17.10
N PRO A 419 -4.80 -9.42 18.39
CA PRO A 419 -6.06 -10.03 18.82
C PRO A 419 -7.30 -9.26 18.37
N LYS A 420 -7.16 -7.99 17.99
CA LYS A 420 -8.24 -7.15 17.46
C LYS A 420 -8.33 -7.13 15.94
N ALA A 421 -7.39 -7.77 15.26
CA ALA A 421 -7.39 -7.80 13.81
C ALA A 421 -8.47 -8.76 13.28
N LYS A 422 -9.16 -8.34 12.24
CA LYS A 422 -10.05 -9.22 11.49
C LYS A 422 -9.24 -10.12 10.57
N ILE A 423 -9.46 -11.42 10.68
CA ILE A 423 -8.75 -12.41 9.89
C ILE A 423 -9.59 -12.79 8.68
N ILE A 424 -9.02 -12.65 7.49
CA ILE A 424 -9.70 -12.92 6.22
C ILE A 424 -8.87 -13.96 5.46
N LEU A 425 -9.47 -15.11 5.20
CA LEU A 425 -8.80 -16.13 4.41
C LEU A 425 -8.92 -15.81 2.91
N ILE A 426 -7.77 -15.87 2.22
CA ILE A 426 -7.64 -15.58 0.80
C ILE A 426 -7.10 -16.80 0.05
N ARG A 427 -7.29 -16.82 -1.27
CA ARG A 427 -6.73 -17.87 -2.12
C ARG A 427 -5.25 -17.65 -2.37
N HIS A 428 -4.88 -16.43 -2.78
CA HIS A 428 -3.51 -16.08 -3.11
C HIS A 428 -3.24 -14.60 -2.79
N TYR A 429 -2.05 -14.26 -2.25
CA TYR A 429 -1.71 -12.90 -1.88
C TYR A 429 -1.80 -11.89 -3.05
N LYS A 430 -1.55 -12.34 -4.29
CA LYS A 430 -1.63 -11.51 -5.50
C LYS A 430 -3.03 -10.98 -5.77
N ASP A 431 -4.09 -11.66 -5.26
CA ASP A 431 -5.48 -11.22 -5.43
C ASP A 431 -5.75 -9.87 -4.76
N LEU A 432 -4.96 -9.52 -3.73
CA LEU A 432 -4.99 -8.22 -3.08
C LEU A 432 -3.82 -7.34 -3.49
N PHE A 433 -2.61 -7.89 -3.50
CA PHE A 433 -1.38 -7.12 -3.61
C PHE A 433 -1.15 -6.58 -5.03
N ASN A 434 -1.43 -7.38 -6.07
CA ASN A 434 -1.15 -7.05 -7.48
C ASN A 434 -2.34 -6.44 -8.22
N ARG A 435 -3.40 -6.01 -7.51
CA ARG A 435 -4.56 -5.40 -8.16
C ARG A 435 -4.17 -4.13 -8.91
N LYS A 436 -4.76 -3.96 -10.09
CA LYS A 436 -4.73 -2.66 -10.79
C LYS A 436 -5.66 -1.69 -10.07
N LYS A 437 -5.58 -0.40 -10.36
CA LYS A 437 -6.49 0.65 -9.84
C LYS A 437 -6.66 0.61 -8.31
N GLN A 438 -5.59 0.43 -7.57
CA GLN A 438 -5.54 0.63 -6.12
C GLN A 438 -4.69 1.85 -5.79
N SER A 439 -4.95 2.52 -4.69
CA SER A 439 -4.20 3.69 -4.25
C SER A 439 -3.23 3.31 -3.15
N ARG A 440 -1.96 3.14 -3.53
CA ARG A 440 -0.89 2.95 -2.56
C ARG A 440 -0.88 4.06 -1.49
N PHE A 441 -1.04 5.32 -1.92
CA PHE A 441 -1.06 6.48 -1.02
C PHE A 441 -2.16 6.38 0.05
N MET A 442 -3.36 5.93 -0.33
CA MET A 442 -4.45 5.74 0.65
C MET A 442 -4.20 4.53 1.54
N GLN A 443 -3.65 3.45 1.00
CA GLN A 443 -3.31 2.25 1.76
C GLN A 443 -2.20 2.48 2.79
N GLU A 444 -1.28 3.43 2.56
CA GLU A 444 -0.25 3.81 3.55
C GLU A 444 -0.87 4.26 4.87
N ARG A 445 -2.07 4.84 4.85
CA ARG A 445 -2.78 5.28 6.06
C ARG A 445 -3.44 4.15 6.85
N SER A 446 -3.63 2.99 6.21
CA SER A 446 -4.30 1.82 6.80
C SER A 446 -3.76 0.52 6.23
N LYS A 447 -2.43 0.30 6.38
CA LYS A 447 -1.73 -0.89 5.87
C LYS A 447 -2.35 -2.18 6.42
N LYS A 448 -2.45 -3.18 5.56
CA LYS A 448 -2.88 -4.52 5.91
C LYS A 448 -1.70 -5.49 5.89
N LEU A 449 -1.81 -6.55 6.66
CA LEU A 449 -0.83 -7.64 6.70
C LEU A 449 -1.35 -8.82 5.89
N ILE A 450 -0.51 -9.40 5.06
CA ILE A 450 -0.82 -10.58 4.26
C ILE A 450 0.20 -11.67 4.61
N LEU A 451 -0.28 -12.81 5.08
CA LEU A 451 0.54 -13.98 5.37
C LEU A 451 0.41 -14.97 4.21
N ALA A 452 1.54 -15.36 3.63
CA ALA A 452 1.57 -16.11 2.38
C ALA A 452 2.76 -17.09 2.32
N THR A 453 2.82 -17.85 1.23
CA THR A 453 3.97 -18.65 0.81
C THR A 453 4.61 -18.08 -0.44
N LYS A 454 5.93 -18.17 -0.55
CA LYS A 454 6.66 -17.82 -1.78
C LYS A 454 6.86 -19.07 -2.61
N GLU A 455 6.16 -19.13 -3.73
CA GLU A 455 6.37 -20.19 -4.72
C GLU A 455 7.45 -19.81 -5.74
N GLY A 456 8.05 -20.82 -6.37
CA GLY A 456 9.05 -20.66 -7.42
C GLY A 456 10.39 -20.15 -6.91
N GLN A 457 11.03 -19.24 -7.65
CA GLN A 457 12.36 -18.74 -7.31
C GLN A 457 12.33 -17.86 -6.07
N ARG A 458 13.25 -18.09 -5.13
CA ARG A 458 13.38 -17.35 -3.86
C ARG A 458 14.72 -16.65 -3.71
N ILE A 459 15.76 -17.07 -4.44
CA ILE A 459 17.08 -16.46 -4.47
C ILE A 459 17.30 -15.91 -5.88
N TYR A 460 17.64 -14.65 -5.99
CA TYR A 460 17.82 -13.91 -7.25
C TYR A 460 19.26 -13.38 -7.32
N PRO A 461 19.94 -13.46 -8.47
CA PRO A 461 21.18 -12.73 -8.68
C PRO A 461 20.99 -11.23 -8.45
N GLY A 462 22.01 -10.54 -7.96
CA GLY A 462 21.98 -9.09 -7.78
C GLY A 462 21.72 -8.37 -9.10
N ALA A 463 20.86 -7.34 -9.05
CA ALA A 463 20.64 -6.52 -10.24
C ALA A 463 21.87 -5.63 -10.54
N PRO A 464 22.18 -5.30 -11.81
CA PRO A 464 23.32 -4.46 -12.19
C PRO A 464 23.39 -3.11 -11.48
N VAL A 465 22.25 -2.57 -11.05
CA VAL A 465 22.16 -1.30 -10.31
C VAL A 465 22.36 -1.44 -8.80
N CYS A 466 22.53 -2.66 -8.29
CA CYS A 466 22.78 -2.90 -6.88
C CYS A 466 24.28 -2.82 -6.60
N GLN A 467 24.63 -2.17 -5.49
CA GLN A 467 25.99 -2.26 -4.95
C GLN A 467 26.27 -3.72 -4.59
N SER A 468 27.24 -4.33 -5.27
CA SER A 468 27.66 -5.73 -5.06
C SER A 468 28.80 -5.87 -4.06
N PHE A 469 29.48 -4.77 -3.71
CA PHE A 469 30.65 -4.75 -2.83
C PHE A 469 31.77 -5.70 -3.30
N SER A 470 31.94 -5.80 -4.61
CA SER A 470 32.90 -6.72 -5.27
C SER A 470 32.65 -8.21 -4.95
N GLU A 471 31.44 -8.56 -4.50
CA GLU A 471 31.07 -9.96 -4.23
C GLU A 471 30.62 -10.65 -5.51
N THR A 472 31.33 -11.69 -5.92
CA THR A 472 31.07 -12.43 -7.17
C THR A 472 29.79 -13.25 -7.16
N GLN A 473 29.27 -13.62 -5.98
CA GLN A 473 28.06 -14.41 -5.79
C GLN A 473 27.01 -13.63 -5.00
N PHE A 474 26.88 -12.32 -5.31
CA PHE A 474 25.88 -11.47 -4.68
C PHE A 474 24.48 -11.84 -5.17
N CYS A 475 23.64 -12.20 -4.21
CA CYS A 475 22.24 -12.54 -4.43
C CYS A 475 21.35 -11.77 -3.45
N TYR A 476 20.06 -11.69 -3.78
CA TYR A 476 19.06 -11.19 -2.85
C TYR A 476 17.86 -12.12 -2.75
N SER A 477 17.08 -11.91 -1.72
CA SER A 477 15.86 -12.67 -1.45
C SER A 477 14.74 -11.74 -0.96
N SER A 478 13.52 -12.00 -1.45
CA SER A 478 12.30 -11.33 -1.00
C SER A 478 11.61 -12.16 0.06
N LEU A 479 11.87 -11.92 1.33
CA LEU A 479 11.18 -12.54 2.47
C LEU A 479 9.88 -11.82 2.82
N ILE A 480 9.87 -10.52 2.60
CA ILE A 480 8.71 -9.64 2.78
C ILE A 480 8.63 -8.71 1.57
N MET A 481 7.44 -8.49 1.05
CA MET A 481 7.21 -7.46 0.04
C MET A 481 6.69 -6.20 0.73
N ASN A 482 7.24 -5.06 0.38
CA ASN A 482 7.11 -3.74 0.98
C ASN A 482 7.83 -3.58 2.34
N CYS A 483 8.01 -2.31 2.69
CA CYS A 483 8.69 -1.89 3.89
C CYS A 483 7.70 -1.20 4.85
N PRO A 484 7.83 -1.40 6.18
CA PRO A 484 7.01 -0.67 7.15
C PRO A 484 7.35 0.82 7.17
N PHE A 485 8.59 1.19 6.81
CA PHE A 485 9.01 2.57 6.73
C PHE A 485 8.46 3.27 5.49
N HIS A 486 8.16 4.53 5.62
CA HIS A 486 7.60 5.36 4.56
C HIS A 486 8.62 6.42 4.12
N CYS A 487 9.74 5.98 3.54
CA CYS A 487 10.73 6.89 2.98
C CYS A 487 10.25 7.39 1.63
N GLU A 488 10.11 8.72 1.44
CA GLU A 488 9.55 9.31 0.22
C GLU A 488 10.37 9.03 -1.03
N TYR A 489 11.68 8.90 -0.89
CA TYR A 489 12.61 8.62 -2.00
C TYR A 489 12.80 7.13 -2.28
N CYS A 490 12.16 6.22 -1.50
CA CYS A 490 12.38 4.79 -1.64
C CYS A 490 11.76 4.23 -2.92
N TYR A 491 12.54 3.52 -3.71
CA TYR A 491 12.09 2.89 -4.96
C TYR A 491 10.92 1.91 -4.76
N LEU A 492 10.76 1.34 -3.57
CA LEU A 492 9.62 0.46 -3.24
C LEU A 492 8.27 1.17 -3.39
N GLN A 493 8.25 2.50 -3.26
CA GLN A 493 7.05 3.31 -3.48
C GLN A 493 6.56 3.23 -4.94
N GLY A 494 7.47 3.00 -5.88
CA GLY A 494 7.15 2.84 -7.29
C GLY A 494 7.15 1.38 -7.79
N MET A 495 7.84 0.48 -7.09
CA MET A 495 7.98 -0.92 -7.45
C MET A 495 6.68 -1.71 -7.23
N TYR A 496 6.01 -1.49 -6.12
CA TYR A 496 4.81 -2.24 -5.75
C TYR A 496 3.54 -1.41 -5.92
N PRO A 497 2.48 -2.00 -6.49
CA PRO A 497 1.21 -1.30 -6.67
C PRO A 497 0.40 -1.15 -5.39
N SER A 498 0.75 -1.88 -4.32
CA SER A 498 0.11 -1.89 -3.01
C SER A 498 1.05 -1.40 -1.92
N ALA A 499 0.51 -0.79 -0.86
CA ALA A 499 1.26 -0.46 0.36
C ALA A 499 1.19 -1.57 1.43
N ASN A 500 0.36 -2.58 1.25
CA ASN A 500 0.23 -3.69 2.18
C ASN A 500 1.55 -4.48 2.30
N LEU A 501 1.77 -5.11 3.45
CA LEU A 501 2.93 -5.96 3.69
C LEU A 501 2.58 -7.42 3.40
N VAL A 502 3.43 -8.12 2.64
CA VAL A 502 3.29 -9.57 2.43
C VAL A 502 4.45 -10.27 3.11
N LEU A 503 4.16 -11.13 4.08
CA LEU A 503 5.14 -11.96 4.79
C LEU A 503 5.10 -13.38 4.25
N PHE A 504 6.23 -13.88 3.76
CA PHE A 504 6.36 -15.27 3.32
C PHE A 504 6.88 -16.14 4.45
N LEU A 505 6.09 -17.15 4.86
CA LEU A 505 6.35 -17.94 6.07
C LEU A 505 7.02 -19.28 5.80
N ASN A 506 7.18 -19.71 4.54
CA ASN A 506 7.85 -20.98 4.18
C ASN A 506 9.38 -20.86 4.19
N ILE A 507 9.94 -20.46 5.34
CA ILE A 507 11.36 -20.10 5.48
C ILE A 507 12.31 -21.28 5.22
N GLU A 508 11.88 -22.50 5.54
CA GLU A 508 12.67 -23.72 5.31
C GLU A 508 12.97 -23.96 3.82
N ASP A 509 12.07 -23.56 2.95
CA ASP A 509 12.29 -23.64 1.50
C ASP A 509 13.42 -22.71 1.05
N TYR A 510 13.54 -21.52 1.68
CA TYR A 510 14.67 -20.61 1.44
C TYR A 510 15.99 -21.22 1.89
N PHE A 511 16.02 -21.90 3.03
CA PHE A 511 17.22 -22.59 3.51
C PHE A 511 17.64 -23.71 2.56
N GLN A 512 16.69 -24.46 2.01
CA GLN A 512 16.98 -25.49 1.01
C GLN A 512 17.57 -24.89 -0.27
N ASP A 513 17.01 -23.76 -0.74
CA ASP A 513 17.52 -23.06 -1.91
C ASP A 513 18.93 -22.47 -1.67
N CYS A 514 19.23 -21.95 -0.48
CA CYS A 514 20.56 -21.50 -0.09
C CYS A 514 21.57 -22.66 -0.16
N ARG A 515 21.24 -23.83 0.43
CA ARG A 515 22.11 -25.01 0.37
C ARG A 515 22.31 -25.51 -1.05
N LYS A 516 21.27 -25.47 -1.88
CA LYS A 516 21.35 -25.83 -3.29
C LYS A 516 22.32 -24.89 -4.02
N TRP A 517 22.17 -23.57 -3.84
CA TRP A 517 23.05 -22.56 -4.44
C TRP A 517 24.51 -22.75 -4.05
N ILE A 518 24.78 -22.94 -2.75
CA ILE A 518 26.14 -23.17 -2.24
C ILE A 518 26.77 -24.43 -2.85
N ARG A 519 26.00 -25.53 -3.01
CA ARG A 519 26.49 -26.74 -3.67
C ARG A 519 26.85 -26.52 -5.14
N GLU A 520 26.06 -25.71 -5.85
CA GLU A 520 26.21 -25.47 -7.29
C GLU A 520 27.29 -24.40 -7.62
N LYS A 521 27.38 -23.35 -6.76
CA LYS A 521 28.23 -22.16 -7.00
C LYS A 521 29.39 -22.00 -6.04
N GLY A 522 29.51 -22.85 -5.03
CA GLY A 522 30.61 -22.86 -4.06
C GLY A 522 30.43 -21.96 -2.85
N SER A 523 29.78 -20.79 -2.99
CA SER A 523 29.47 -19.86 -1.90
C SER A 523 28.21 -19.06 -2.21
N LEU A 524 27.70 -18.33 -1.21
CA LEU A 524 26.54 -17.46 -1.36
C LEU A 524 26.70 -16.23 -0.46
N TYR A 525 26.64 -15.04 -1.07
CA TYR A 525 26.41 -13.78 -0.36
C TYR A 525 24.95 -13.37 -0.58
N LEU A 526 24.15 -13.37 0.48
CA LEU A 526 22.70 -13.19 0.39
C LEU A 526 22.22 -11.97 1.15
N CYS A 527 21.72 -10.95 0.43
CA CYS A 527 20.94 -9.86 1.03
C CYS A 527 19.50 -10.31 1.28
N ILE A 528 19.13 -10.47 2.56
CA ILE A 528 17.79 -10.96 2.95
C ILE A 528 16.76 -9.85 3.16
N SER A 529 17.16 -8.58 3.17
CA SER A 529 16.32 -7.41 3.43
C SER A 529 16.24 -6.46 2.22
N TYR A 530 16.24 -7.01 1.01
CA TYR A 530 16.28 -6.20 -0.21
C TYR A 530 14.98 -5.38 -0.43
N ASP A 531 13.82 -6.01 -0.21
CA ASP A 531 12.50 -5.43 -0.48
C ASP A 531 11.80 -4.90 0.79
N THR A 532 12.53 -4.79 1.91
CA THR A 532 11.95 -4.42 3.21
C THR A 532 13.02 -4.04 4.22
N ASP A 533 12.60 -3.60 5.41
CA ASP A 533 13.45 -3.58 6.61
C ASP A 533 13.00 -4.70 7.56
N LEU A 534 13.73 -5.82 7.55
CA LEU A 534 13.37 -7.00 8.35
C LEU A 534 13.42 -6.72 9.85
N LEU A 535 14.42 -5.93 10.31
CA LEU A 535 14.59 -5.64 11.73
C LEU A 535 13.45 -4.79 12.30
N ALA A 536 12.80 -3.99 11.48
CA ALA A 536 11.60 -3.26 11.88
C ALA A 536 10.39 -4.19 12.09
N LEU A 537 10.39 -5.39 11.47
CA LEU A 537 9.30 -6.37 11.53
C LEU A 537 9.64 -7.62 12.35
N GLU A 538 10.84 -7.67 12.95
CA GLU A 538 11.35 -8.83 13.67
C GLU A 538 10.46 -9.27 14.84
N GLU A 539 9.72 -8.35 15.45
CA GLU A 539 8.73 -8.67 16.49
C GLU A 539 7.47 -9.34 15.91
N ILE A 540 7.16 -9.15 14.64
CA ILE A 540 6.02 -9.83 14.01
C ILE A 540 6.43 -11.26 13.67
N PHE A 541 7.55 -11.41 12.95
CA PHE A 541 8.11 -12.71 12.63
C PHE A 541 9.65 -12.64 12.60
N PRO A 542 10.38 -13.50 13.36
CA PRO A 542 11.80 -13.37 13.61
C PRO A 542 12.66 -13.89 12.45
N TYR A 543 12.62 -13.23 11.30
CA TYR A 543 13.37 -13.62 10.11
C TYR A 543 14.87 -13.58 10.32
N VAL A 544 15.38 -12.49 10.90
CA VAL A 544 16.83 -12.30 11.10
C VAL A 544 17.34 -13.34 12.11
N GLU A 545 16.62 -13.60 13.19
CA GLU A 545 16.99 -14.65 14.16
C GLU A 545 17.02 -16.03 13.50
N LYS A 546 16.01 -16.39 12.69
CA LYS A 546 15.95 -17.69 12.00
C LYS A 546 17.10 -17.85 10.99
N PHE A 547 17.38 -16.83 10.19
CA PHE A 547 18.51 -16.82 9.25
C PHE A 547 19.87 -16.81 9.97
N SER A 548 19.99 -16.12 11.10
CA SER A 548 21.19 -16.13 11.91
C SER A 548 21.50 -17.54 12.44
N ARG A 549 20.51 -18.25 12.95
CA ARG A 549 20.67 -19.64 13.40
C ARG A 549 21.02 -20.59 12.24
N PHE A 550 20.44 -20.36 11.05
CA PHE A 550 20.81 -21.11 9.85
C PHE A 550 22.25 -20.85 9.43
N LEU A 551 22.71 -19.59 9.49
CA LEU A 551 24.07 -19.16 9.17
C LEU A 551 25.12 -19.87 10.04
N GLU A 552 24.82 -20.20 11.29
CA GLU A 552 25.73 -20.89 12.21
C GLU A 552 26.22 -22.20 11.62
N GLY A 553 25.36 -22.96 10.94
CA GLY A 553 25.66 -24.23 10.31
C GLY A 553 26.18 -24.20 8.87
N GLU A 554 26.27 -23.00 8.26
CA GLU A 554 26.59 -22.84 6.82
C GLU A 554 27.83 -21.95 6.62
N GLU A 555 29.01 -22.50 6.66
CA GLU A 555 30.30 -21.77 6.62
C GLU A 555 30.48 -20.92 5.34
N LYS A 556 29.93 -21.36 4.21
CA LYS A 556 30.05 -20.71 2.89
C LYS A 556 28.94 -19.68 2.61
N LEU A 557 28.11 -19.41 3.61
CA LEU A 557 27.05 -18.42 3.56
C LEU A 557 27.50 -17.13 4.26
N ARG A 558 27.25 -16.01 3.62
CA ARG A 558 27.33 -14.66 4.20
C ARG A 558 25.97 -14.01 4.05
N ILE A 559 25.49 -13.33 5.06
CA ILE A 559 24.16 -12.72 5.08
C ILE A 559 24.31 -11.21 5.28
N GLU A 560 23.64 -10.42 4.45
CA GLU A 560 23.49 -8.98 4.61
C GLU A 560 22.07 -8.63 5.05
N VAL A 561 21.97 -7.78 6.07
CA VAL A 561 20.73 -7.20 6.58
C VAL A 561 20.82 -5.69 6.50
N ARG A 562 20.17 -5.09 5.51
CA ARG A 562 20.07 -3.63 5.36
C ARG A 562 18.97 -3.09 6.25
N THR A 563 19.24 -1.98 6.95
CA THR A 563 18.27 -1.46 7.91
C THR A 563 18.38 0.05 8.13
N LYS A 564 17.23 0.65 8.49
CA LYS A 564 17.08 1.99 9.07
C LYS A 564 16.47 1.92 10.48
N ALA A 565 16.36 0.71 11.04
CA ALA A 565 16.00 0.51 12.43
C ALA A 565 17.18 0.87 13.35
N GLY A 566 16.91 1.08 14.62
CA GLY A 566 17.95 1.49 15.59
C GLY A 566 17.57 1.23 17.03
N GLY A 567 18.43 1.67 17.94
CA GLY A 567 18.23 1.63 19.38
C GLY A 567 18.66 0.34 20.07
N GLU A 568 18.71 0.36 21.40
CA GLU A 568 19.14 -0.78 22.23
C GLU A 568 18.19 -1.99 22.14
N ALA A 569 16.91 -1.74 21.92
CA ALA A 569 15.93 -2.82 21.73
C ALA A 569 16.28 -3.68 20.51
N LEU A 570 16.74 -3.06 19.42
CA LEU A 570 17.21 -3.76 18.23
C LEU A 570 18.42 -4.65 18.56
N PHE A 571 19.42 -4.08 19.24
CA PHE A 571 20.61 -4.81 19.66
C PHE A 571 20.27 -6.03 20.50
N ARG A 572 19.37 -5.89 21.51
CA ARG A 572 18.91 -7.02 22.33
C ARG A 572 18.24 -8.13 21.50
N LYS A 573 17.50 -7.78 20.45
CA LYS A 573 16.85 -8.76 19.56
C LYS A 573 17.87 -9.57 18.76
N ILE A 574 18.85 -8.90 18.18
CA ILE A 574 19.91 -9.54 17.40
C ILE A 574 20.70 -10.55 18.26
N LYS A 575 20.98 -10.22 19.52
CA LYS A 575 21.68 -11.10 20.46
C LYS A 575 20.92 -12.39 20.81
N ARG A 576 19.61 -12.48 20.57
CA ARG A 576 18.84 -13.71 20.85
C ARG A 576 19.33 -14.93 20.07
N ALA A 577 19.94 -14.74 18.92
CA ALA A 577 20.47 -15.82 18.10
C ALA A 577 21.69 -16.54 18.70
N GLN A 578 22.43 -15.90 19.63
CA GLN A 578 23.62 -16.45 20.34
C GLN A 578 24.68 -17.03 19.40
N LEU A 579 25.07 -16.28 18.38
CA LEU A 579 26.02 -16.72 17.36
C LEU A 579 27.45 -16.87 17.88
N SER A 580 28.22 -17.83 17.31
CA SER A 580 29.66 -17.90 17.44
C SER A 580 30.36 -16.65 16.91
N ALA A 581 31.61 -16.42 17.30
CA ALA A 581 32.39 -15.29 16.79
C ALA A 581 32.57 -15.35 15.27
N GLU A 582 32.72 -16.52 14.69
CA GLU A 582 32.89 -16.70 13.25
C GLU A 582 31.57 -16.46 12.49
N ALA A 583 30.43 -16.88 13.03
CA ALA A 583 29.13 -16.58 12.42
C ALA A 583 28.80 -15.07 12.48
N ARG A 584 29.16 -14.37 13.58
CA ARG A 584 28.99 -12.90 13.67
C ARG A 584 29.74 -12.14 12.58
N LYS A 585 30.93 -12.59 12.20
CA LYS A 585 31.71 -11.99 11.10
C LYS A 585 31.05 -12.19 9.72
N ARG A 586 30.24 -13.26 9.56
CA ARG A 586 29.54 -13.57 8.30
C ARG A 586 28.14 -12.95 8.23
N LEU A 587 27.63 -12.36 9.33
CA LEU A 587 26.38 -11.63 9.40
C LEU A 587 26.68 -10.13 9.36
N ILE A 588 26.37 -9.51 8.22
CA ILE A 588 26.70 -8.11 7.96
C ILE A 588 25.44 -7.27 8.17
N PHE A 589 25.46 -6.36 9.12
CA PHE A 589 24.41 -5.37 9.30
C PHE A 589 24.78 -4.08 8.58
N ALA A 590 24.00 -3.75 7.55
CA ALA A 590 24.20 -2.59 6.71
C ALA A 590 23.24 -1.45 7.12
N PHE A 591 23.73 -0.52 7.94
CA PHE A 591 22.94 0.63 8.38
C PHE A 591 22.96 1.73 7.33
N THR A 592 21.80 2.06 6.77
CA THR A 592 21.66 3.26 5.95
C THR A 592 21.63 4.48 6.85
N VAL A 593 22.53 5.42 6.62
CA VAL A 593 22.70 6.64 7.40
C VAL A 593 22.57 7.88 6.53
N SER A 594 21.89 8.89 7.04
CA SER A 594 21.66 10.17 6.37
C SER A 594 21.68 11.30 7.40
N PRO A 595 21.94 12.55 6.99
CA PRO A 595 21.79 13.71 7.88
C PRO A 595 20.42 13.72 8.58
N GLU A 596 20.36 14.07 9.85
CA GLU A 596 19.14 14.03 10.66
C GLU A 596 18.00 14.86 10.03
N GLU A 597 18.33 15.97 9.38
CA GLU A 597 17.38 16.80 8.63
C GLU A 597 16.67 15.98 7.52
N ILE A 598 17.44 15.18 6.79
CA ILE A 598 16.89 14.29 5.73
C ILE A 598 16.05 13.17 6.37
N VAL A 599 16.50 12.60 7.49
CA VAL A 599 15.75 11.59 8.22
C VAL A 599 14.37 12.12 8.63
N GLN A 600 14.33 13.33 9.19
CA GLN A 600 13.08 13.95 9.65
C GLN A 600 12.13 14.31 8.51
N ARG A 601 12.67 14.80 7.38
CA ARG A 601 11.87 15.23 6.21
C ARG A 601 11.38 14.07 5.35
N ALA A 602 12.21 13.05 5.14
CA ALA A 602 11.99 12.03 4.10
C ALA A 602 11.78 10.62 4.63
N GLU A 603 12.14 10.32 5.89
CA GLU A 603 12.15 8.97 6.44
C GLU A 603 11.20 8.82 7.64
N HIS A 604 9.93 9.11 7.44
CA HIS A 604 8.90 9.41 8.45
C HIS A 604 8.69 8.39 9.57
N SER A 605 9.05 7.12 9.37
CA SER A 605 8.83 6.05 10.34
C SER A 605 10.09 5.29 10.71
N SER A 606 11.25 5.74 10.24
CA SER A 606 12.54 5.12 10.54
C SER A 606 13.14 5.63 11.85
N ALA A 607 14.19 4.98 12.35
CA ALA A 607 14.90 5.44 13.53
C ALA A 607 15.73 6.71 13.22
N SER A 608 15.93 7.58 14.23
CA SER A 608 16.84 8.72 14.10
C SER A 608 18.28 8.29 13.79
N LEU A 609 19.09 9.19 13.25
CA LEU A 609 20.51 8.94 13.00
C LEU A 609 21.22 8.47 14.29
N GLU A 610 21.04 9.18 15.41
CA GLU A 610 21.64 8.81 16.69
C GLU A 610 21.30 7.38 17.10
N SER A 611 20.04 6.99 16.94
CA SER A 611 19.55 5.65 17.30
C SER A 611 20.19 4.56 16.43
N ARG A 612 20.39 4.83 15.14
CA ARG A 612 21.07 3.90 14.19
C ARG A 612 22.55 3.77 14.55
N LEU A 613 23.26 4.88 14.77
CA LEU A 613 24.67 4.88 15.12
C LEU A 613 24.91 4.17 16.46
N ARG A 614 24.05 4.39 17.47
CA ARG A 614 24.11 3.68 18.75
C ARG A 614 23.97 2.16 18.57
N ALA A 615 23.00 1.71 17.77
CA ALA A 615 22.83 0.29 17.49
C ALA A 615 24.05 -0.30 16.74
N ALA A 616 24.58 0.40 15.74
CA ALA A 616 25.76 0.00 15.00
C ALA A 616 26.99 -0.12 15.92
N LYS A 617 27.23 0.86 16.81
CA LYS A 617 28.34 0.85 17.78
C LYS A 617 28.27 -0.35 18.70
N LEU A 618 27.11 -0.64 19.29
CA LEU A 618 26.92 -1.79 20.18
C LEU A 618 27.17 -3.11 19.44
N LEU A 619 26.78 -3.23 18.18
CA LEU A 619 27.01 -4.43 17.37
C LEU A 619 28.49 -4.58 16.98
N ILE A 620 29.22 -3.49 16.72
CA ILE A 620 30.68 -3.49 16.52
C ILE A 620 31.40 -4.01 17.76
N GLU A 621 30.99 -3.55 18.93
CA GLU A 621 31.56 -3.97 20.22
C GLU A 621 31.35 -5.47 20.50
N GLU A 622 30.24 -6.03 20.01
CA GLU A 622 29.93 -7.48 20.10
C GLU A 622 30.59 -8.33 19.00
N GLY A 623 31.32 -7.71 18.08
CA GLY A 623 32.08 -8.40 17.03
C GLY A 623 31.28 -8.77 15.79
N TYR A 624 30.15 -8.10 15.52
CA TYR A 624 29.43 -8.22 14.25
C TYR A 624 30.10 -7.37 13.16
N SER A 625 29.96 -7.82 11.90
CA SER A 625 30.36 -7.03 10.74
C SER A 625 29.36 -5.92 10.46
N ILE A 626 29.80 -4.67 10.56
CA ILE A 626 28.95 -3.51 10.37
C ILE A 626 29.38 -2.74 9.13
N ARG A 627 28.43 -2.46 8.24
CA ARG A 627 28.53 -1.62 7.06
C ARG A 627 27.76 -0.34 7.29
N LEU A 628 28.32 0.81 6.92
CA LEU A 628 27.57 2.06 6.83
C LEU A 628 27.27 2.38 5.37
N CYS A 629 25.99 2.51 5.05
CA CYS A 629 25.54 2.88 3.72
C CYS A 629 25.20 4.36 3.68
N PHE A 630 26.08 5.14 3.06
CA PHE A 630 25.85 6.53 2.67
C PHE A 630 25.18 6.60 1.29
N ASP A 631 24.44 5.59 0.94
CA ASP A 631 23.71 5.40 -0.30
C ASP A 631 22.23 5.15 0.02
N PRO A 632 21.30 6.03 -0.43
CA PRO A 632 21.56 7.19 -1.27
C PRO A 632 21.86 8.48 -0.48
N MET A 633 22.83 9.26 -0.98
CA MET A 633 22.93 10.66 -0.60
C MET A 633 21.75 11.43 -1.19
N ILE A 634 21.10 12.24 -0.39
CA ILE A 634 19.94 13.04 -0.78
C ILE A 634 20.34 14.51 -0.87
N TYR A 635 20.07 15.12 -2.02
CA TYR A 635 20.35 16.53 -2.25
C TYR A 635 19.47 17.44 -1.41
N HIS A 636 20.08 18.49 -0.88
CA HIS A 636 19.45 19.60 -0.18
C HIS A 636 20.22 20.89 -0.55
N GLU A 637 19.59 22.05 -0.58
CA GLU A 637 20.25 23.31 -0.94
C GLU A 637 21.48 23.62 -0.06
N LYS A 638 21.44 23.22 1.22
CA LYS A 638 22.55 23.35 2.18
C LYS A 638 23.30 22.02 2.40
N TRP A 639 23.36 21.16 1.38
CA TRP A 639 23.87 19.80 1.54
C TRP A 639 25.30 19.75 2.10
N LYS A 640 26.21 20.68 1.73
CA LYS A 640 27.60 20.70 2.21
C LYS A 640 27.66 20.87 3.73
N GLU A 641 26.89 21.82 4.25
CA GLU A 641 26.81 22.07 5.68
C GLU A 641 26.21 20.88 6.43
N LEU A 642 25.07 20.36 5.93
CA LEU A 642 24.37 19.23 6.53
C LEU A 642 25.26 17.97 6.56
N TYR A 643 25.95 17.65 5.45
CA TYR A 643 26.82 16.48 5.41
C TYR A 643 28.09 16.65 6.22
N ASN A 644 28.64 17.86 6.39
CA ASN A 644 29.72 18.11 7.34
C ASN A 644 29.31 17.77 8.78
N VAL A 645 28.23 18.36 9.28
CA VAL A 645 27.74 18.13 10.65
C VAL A 645 27.38 16.65 10.86
N PHE A 646 26.79 16.03 9.85
CA PHE A 646 26.46 14.62 9.85
C PHE A 646 27.72 13.74 9.97
N LEU A 647 28.75 13.99 9.18
CA LEU A 647 30.00 13.21 9.19
C LEU A 647 30.76 13.40 10.50
N ASP A 648 30.82 14.62 11.05
CA ASP A 648 31.40 14.87 12.37
C ASP A 648 30.73 14.03 13.46
N THR A 649 29.40 13.87 13.35
CA THR A 649 28.61 13.02 14.26
C THR A 649 28.95 11.54 14.06
N VAL A 650 29.02 11.06 12.81
CA VAL A 650 29.37 9.66 12.49
C VAL A 650 30.79 9.33 13.00
N PHE A 651 31.77 10.18 12.72
CA PHE A 651 33.18 9.95 13.12
C PHE A 651 33.38 9.98 14.63
N ARG A 652 32.59 10.79 15.34
CA ARG A 652 32.60 10.82 16.81
C ARG A 652 31.99 9.55 17.42
N GLU A 653 30.91 9.03 16.85
CA GLU A 653 30.14 7.92 17.46
C GLU A 653 30.64 6.54 17.03
N ILE A 654 31.17 6.41 15.82
CA ILE A 654 31.57 5.13 15.22
C ILE A 654 33.10 5.00 15.12
N PRO A 655 33.68 3.92 15.64
CA PRO A 655 35.10 3.62 15.46
C PRO A 655 35.35 3.16 14.01
N MET A 656 35.59 4.11 13.08
CA MET A 656 35.68 3.88 11.63
C MET A 656 36.66 2.77 11.24
N ALA A 657 37.77 2.63 11.95
CA ALA A 657 38.76 1.56 11.73
C ALA A 657 38.20 0.15 11.96
N LYS A 658 37.15 0.00 12.78
CA LYS A 658 36.49 -1.29 13.07
C LYS A 658 35.33 -1.59 12.13
N LEU A 659 34.94 -0.67 11.27
CA LEU A 659 33.92 -0.96 10.27
C LEU A 659 34.37 -2.07 9.32
N TYR A 660 33.41 -2.89 8.92
CA TYR A 660 33.63 -3.88 7.88
C TYR A 660 33.95 -3.16 6.55
N ASP A 661 33.04 -2.30 6.10
CA ASP A 661 33.18 -1.42 4.95
C ASP A 661 32.11 -0.30 4.97
N CYS A 662 32.07 0.51 3.91
CA CYS A 662 31.00 1.45 3.66
C CYS A 662 30.70 1.61 2.17
N SER A 663 29.48 2.11 1.83
CA SER A 663 29.09 2.46 0.46
C SER A 663 28.76 3.93 0.32
N VAL A 664 29.10 4.48 -0.84
CA VAL A 664 28.84 5.86 -1.25
C VAL A 664 28.09 5.86 -2.57
N GLY A 665 27.02 6.63 -2.65
CA GLY A 665 26.29 6.83 -3.88
C GLY A 665 25.20 7.89 -3.71
N SER A 666 25.04 8.73 -4.71
CA SER A 666 23.93 9.69 -4.76
C SER A 666 22.64 9.00 -5.20
N PHE A 667 21.51 9.68 -4.96
CA PHE A 667 20.20 9.14 -5.31
C PHE A 667 20.08 8.83 -6.81
N ARG A 668 19.62 7.64 -7.09
CA ARG A 668 19.33 7.13 -8.44
C ARG A 668 18.12 6.20 -8.41
N ILE A 669 17.34 6.21 -9.48
CA ILE A 669 16.12 5.41 -9.56
C ILE A 669 15.76 5.04 -11.00
N SER A 670 15.30 3.82 -11.21
CA SER A 670 14.78 3.40 -12.52
C SER A 670 13.58 4.24 -12.94
N GLU A 671 13.51 4.58 -14.21
CA GLU A 671 12.37 5.28 -14.83
C GLU A 671 11.04 4.54 -14.57
N THR A 672 11.07 3.21 -14.55
CA THR A 672 9.88 2.40 -14.30
C THR A 672 9.31 2.58 -12.89
N TYR A 673 10.15 2.94 -11.92
CA TYR A 673 9.73 3.18 -10.53
C TYR A 673 9.41 4.66 -10.26
N LEU A 674 10.16 5.59 -10.84
CA LEU A 674 9.92 7.03 -10.64
C LEU A 674 8.55 7.46 -11.17
N LYS A 675 8.11 6.93 -12.31
CA LYS A 675 6.81 7.27 -12.91
C LYS A 675 5.60 6.95 -12.01
N PRO A 676 5.50 5.76 -11.39
CA PRO A 676 4.46 5.49 -10.40
C PRO A 676 4.59 6.33 -9.13
N MET A 677 5.82 6.60 -8.65
CA MET A 677 6.06 7.46 -7.49
C MET A 677 5.56 8.88 -7.73
N LEU A 678 5.84 9.45 -8.90
CA LEU A 678 5.36 10.79 -9.27
C LEU A 678 3.84 10.87 -9.27
N LYS A 679 3.14 9.80 -9.66
CA LYS A 679 1.67 9.74 -9.58
C LYS A 679 1.16 9.63 -8.15
N ALA A 680 1.90 8.94 -7.29
CA ALA A 680 1.53 8.75 -5.89
C ALA A 680 1.88 9.96 -5.03
N PHE A 681 3.00 10.62 -5.31
CA PHE A 681 3.56 11.73 -4.54
C PHE A 681 3.94 12.92 -5.44
N PRO A 682 2.97 13.56 -6.11
CA PRO A 682 3.26 14.59 -7.12
C PRO A 682 3.82 15.90 -6.54
N GLN A 683 3.88 16.02 -5.22
CA GLN A 683 4.38 17.21 -4.51
C GLN A 683 5.63 16.91 -3.67
N SER A 684 6.12 15.67 -3.65
CA SER A 684 7.35 15.33 -2.93
C SER A 684 8.57 15.85 -3.70
N PRO A 685 9.48 16.61 -3.06
CA PRO A 685 10.69 17.12 -3.73
C PRO A 685 11.56 15.99 -4.31
N TYR A 686 11.48 14.81 -3.73
CA TYR A 686 12.25 13.63 -4.17
C TYR A 686 11.67 12.96 -5.42
N THR A 687 10.41 13.17 -5.75
CA THR A 687 9.80 12.63 -6.99
C THR A 687 9.80 13.63 -8.12
N VAL A 688 9.75 14.92 -7.81
CA VAL A 688 9.66 16.00 -8.82
C VAL A 688 10.97 16.72 -9.06
N PHE A 689 12.08 16.33 -8.41
CA PHE A 689 13.39 16.89 -8.66
C PHE A 689 13.74 16.82 -10.17
N PRO A 690 14.42 17.82 -10.76
CA PRO A 690 14.81 17.84 -12.17
C PRO A 690 16.00 16.92 -12.46
N TYR A 691 15.79 15.60 -12.28
CA TYR A 691 16.78 14.57 -12.55
C TYR A 691 17.15 14.48 -14.03
N GLU A 692 18.40 14.14 -14.31
CA GLU A 692 18.84 13.67 -15.61
C GLU A 692 18.55 12.17 -15.78
N ASN A 693 18.38 11.73 -17.03
CA ASN A 693 18.12 10.31 -17.34
C ASN A 693 19.25 9.77 -18.22
N THR A 694 19.94 8.75 -17.76
CA THR A 694 20.96 8.04 -18.53
C THR A 694 20.62 6.55 -18.51
N GLY A 695 20.45 5.94 -19.68
CA GLY A 695 20.19 4.51 -19.80
C GLY A 695 18.92 4.00 -19.09
N GLY A 696 17.89 4.84 -18.91
CA GLY A 696 16.65 4.49 -18.20
C GLY A 696 16.71 4.66 -16.68
N TYR A 697 17.75 5.27 -16.17
CA TYR A 697 17.91 5.63 -14.76
C TYR A 697 17.97 7.14 -14.58
N TYR A 698 17.17 7.63 -13.67
CA TYR A 698 17.18 9.01 -13.21
C TYR A 698 18.18 9.18 -12.07
N HIS A 699 18.99 10.23 -12.15
CA HIS A 699 19.99 10.62 -11.16
C HIS A 699 20.09 12.14 -11.08
N TYR A 700 20.80 12.66 -10.09
CA TYR A 700 21.09 14.10 -10.04
C TYR A 700 21.92 14.53 -11.27
N PRO A 701 21.82 15.81 -11.71
CA PRO A 701 22.75 16.36 -12.70
C PRO A 701 24.19 16.01 -12.36
N GLU A 702 24.98 15.61 -13.36
CA GLU A 702 26.31 15.00 -13.15
C GLU A 702 27.21 15.86 -12.25
N LYS A 703 27.16 17.19 -12.43
CA LYS A 703 27.93 18.13 -11.59
C LYS A 703 27.55 18.02 -10.10
N ILE A 704 26.26 17.92 -9.78
CA ILE A 704 25.77 17.79 -8.39
C ILE A 704 26.20 16.43 -7.83
N LYS A 705 26.03 15.37 -8.61
CA LYS A 705 26.42 14.00 -8.25
C LYS A 705 27.91 13.92 -7.90
N GLU A 706 28.78 14.41 -8.81
CA GLU A 706 30.23 14.38 -8.62
C GLU A 706 30.69 15.22 -7.41
N GLU A 707 30.12 16.41 -7.24
CA GLU A 707 30.41 17.25 -6.08
C GLU A 707 30.03 16.58 -4.75
N MET A 708 28.84 15.98 -4.68
CA MET A 708 28.35 15.32 -3.46
C MET A 708 29.17 14.07 -3.13
N GLU A 709 29.33 13.18 -4.10
CA GLU A 709 30.07 11.92 -3.92
C GLU A 709 31.54 12.17 -3.66
N GLY A 710 32.19 13.09 -4.42
CA GLY A 710 33.57 13.45 -4.21
C GLY A 710 33.87 14.06 -2.86
N PHE A 711 32.97 14.94 -2.36
CA PHE A 711 33.03 15.48 -1.01
C PHE A 711 33.00 14.38 0.06
N LEU A 712 32.07 13.44 -0.05
CA LEU A 712 31.92 12.37 0.92
C LEU A 712 33.10 11.40 0.88
N LEU A 713 33.58 11.02 -0.32
CA LEU A 713 34.74 10.16 -0.51
C LEU A 713 35.97 10.75 0.16
N HIS A 714 36.28 12.01 -0.12
CA HIS A 714 37.42 12.71 0.50
C HIS A 714 37.38 12.66 2.03
N LYS A 715 36.22 12.93 2.61
CA LYS A 715 36.02 12.88 4.06
C LYS A 715 36.15 11.49 4.66
N LEU A 716 35.69 10.46 3.96
CA LEU A 716 35.82 9.08 4.40
C LEU A 716 37.26 8.58 4.32
N GLU A 717 38.02 8.92 3.24
CA GLU A 717 39.40 8.56 3.06
C GLU A 717 40.33 9.14 4.13
N GLU A 718 39.98 10.27 4.75
CA GLU A 718 40.67 10.82 5.93
C GLU A 718 40.53 9.91 7.18
N ASN A 719 39.50 9.02 7.24
CA ASN A 719 39.11 8.28 8.44
C ASN A 719 39.13 6.75 8.29
N MET A 720 39.24 6.22 7.07
CA MET A 720 39.32 4.79 6.82
C MET A 720 40.05 4.48 5.50
N ALA A 721 40.48 3.22 5.37
CA ALA A 721 41.25 2.77 4.19
C ALA A 721 40.36 2.77 2.93
N ARG A 722 40.89 3.22 1.80
CA ARG A 722 40.17 3.38 0.53
C ARG A 722 39.54 2.08 0.04
N GLU A 723 40.21 0.95 0.21
CA GLU A 723 39.74 -0.39 -0.19
C GLU A 723 38.48 -0.87 0.56
N LYS A 724 38.09 -0.16 1.62
CA LYS A 724 36.84 -0.40 2.35
C LYS A 724 35.70 0.54 1.94
N ILE A 725 35.93 1.44 0.98
CA ILE A 725 34.94 2.42 0.52
C ILE A 725 34.49 2.01 -0.88
N PHE A 726 33.26 1.57 -1.01
CA PHE A 726 32.68 1.16 -2.28
C PHE A 726 31.84 2.29 -2.88
N ARG A 727 32.16 2.68 -4.12
CA ARG A 727 31.41 3.65 -4.89
C ARG A 727 30.62 2.93 -5.98
N TRP A 728 29.34 3.17 -6.08
CA TRP A 728 28.46 2.48 -7.02
C TRP A 728 28.90 2.60 -8.49
N SER A 729 29.38 3.75 -8.92
CA SER A 729 29.84 3.97 -10.30
C SER A 729 31.02 3.09 -10.71
N GLU A 730 31.87 2.72 -9.77
CA GLU A 730 33.03 1.86 -10.02
C GLU A 730 32.60 0.39 -10.21
N ASP A 731 31.56 -0.06 -9.51
CA ASP A 731 31.04 -1.43 -9.65
C ASP A 731 30.35 -1.67 -10.99
N VAL A 732 29.73 -0.65 -11.58
CA VAL A 732 29.05 -0.77 -12.88
C VAL A 732 30.07 -0.96 -14.02
N GLU A 733 31.22 -0.34 -13.96
CA GLU A 733 32.29 -0.50 -14.94
C GLU A 733 32.89 -1.91 -14.89
N VAL A 734 33.12 -2.46 -13.70
CA VAL A 734 33.65 -3.83 -13.52
C VAL A 734 32.68 -4.90 -14.03
N ASN A 735 31.37 -4.71 -13.84
CA ASN A 735 30.37 -5.67 -14.31
C ASN A 735 30.20 -5.65 -15.83
N HIS A 736 30.38 -4.49 -16.50
CA HIS A 736 30.39 -4.39 -17.95
C HIS A 736 31.62 -5.01 -18.61
N GLU A 737 32.79 -4.98 -17.95
CA GLU A 737 34.00 -5.63 -18.43
C GLU A 737 33.97 -7.17 -18.28
N GLN A 738 33.15 -7.69 -17.34
CA GLN A 738 32.97 -9.14 -17.15
C GLN A 738 31.90 -9.76 -18.06
N GLU A 739 31.01 -8.97 -18.66
CA GLU A 739 30.03 -9.41 -19.65
C GLU A 739 30.54 -9.33 -21.10
N GLN A 740 31.69 -8.69 -21.38
CA GLN A 740 32.43 -8.69 -22.65
C GLN A 740 33.44 -9.83 -22.66
#